data_10b9eaa79889a318d6c83f946d6e7857
#
_entry.id   10b9eaa79889a318d6c83f946d6e7857
#
_cell.length_a   1.000
_cell.length_b   1.000
_cell.length_c   1.000
_cell.angle_alpha   90.00
_cell.angle_beta   90.00
_cell.angle_gamma   90.00
#
_symmetry.space_group_name_H-M   'P 1'
#
loop_
_entity.id
_entity.type
_entity.pdbx_description
1 polymer ?
#
loop_
_entity_poly.entity_id
_entity_poly.type
_entity_poly.pdbx_seq_one_letter_code
_entity_poly.pdbx_strand_id
1 'polypeptide(L)'
;MRSFRGLWLPMKDMKKDKEKNKRQETVRQQPKAEDRSHERLKATYLSLSALLVVACLLLVFRWVSIDIDRAFVEGLPATRNYFALFNMRYEDDKETEQLRDFSKNSIVDVLVRKTGQIKEAQERLSLIGEGRLEEAGLSQAFIELIRALPVERRDLLLKVTSKTGLEVSESDTYRDSLQGVSEDYLWRVLDNSGLNPGEANIAVQVLSGILIPAVSGESGITDRLRDIVADAVETVSKEIQTGEVIVSKGETITPQITELLRRQGYPEANFPIKTLFVIFFSVILVFVWTQKNVLSLWDERKAGFMAFLFALCLAMGLLSAFYGMTGLGIVPMAGIAYVTMPHRKARATVLAGTLLLASLFFDVTPISSGEILLIGAVVAGVGEILFRRIDSRSSLWLCMVQLGLVSGAVLLLSRWIFNSPFDYVFPLQVLLLSVLWGTLTMIILPLTEGLFDVLSPLRLIELCQPDHPLQKRLQIEAPGTYHHSQMVAILAEASSDALGLNSRLVKSGAFFHDIGKLKRPQFFVENQFGSKNAHDDISPVMSALVIVSHVREGLDLAMENKLPEGIRRFIAEHHGTTCLGYFYKKAKKMGLDPSESQFRYPGPRPKTKETGLVMLADSIEAAVRAERDNIKSFMDLKEIVDGVTESKLRDGQLDETGFTLLDLAKIKEVMLQTLKSMYHTRNIVPLQEDKTPETGKDGQM
;
A
#
# COMPACT_ATOMS: atom_id res chain seq x y z
N MET A 1 -76.52 31.60 -52.45
CA MET A 1 -76.60 32.18 -51.10
C MET A 1 -75.40 31.68 -50.27
N ARG A 2 -74.59 32.62 -49.81
CA ARG A 2 -73.61 32.59 -48.69
C ARG A 2 -72.74 31.31 -48.54
N SER A 3 -71.47 31.34 -48.91
CA SER A 3 -70.35 31.95 -48.22
C SER A 3 -69.68 30.94 -47.25
N PHE A 4 -68.54 30.32 -47.69
CA PHE A 4 -67.50 29.85 -46.81
C PHE A 4 -66.16 30.29 -47.42
N ARG A 5 -65.66 31.44 -46.95
CA ARG A 5 -64.30 31.89 -47.12
C ARG A 5 -63.59 31.76 -45.73
N GLY A 6 -62.48 31.20 -45.72
CA GLY A 6 -61.53 31.49 -44.67
C GLY A 6 -60.93 30.24 -44.00
N LEU A 7 -59.70 29.86 -44.35
CA LEU A 7 -58.51 29.67 -43.47
C LEU A 7 -57.38 28.97 -44.28
N TRP A 8 -56.71 29.77 -45.07
CA TRP A 8 -55.37 29.40 -45.52
C TRP A 8 -54.37 30.27 -44.74
N LEU A 9 -53.76 29.71 -43.69
CA LEU A 9 -52.51 30.25 -43.05
C LEU A 9 -51.29 29.80 -43.89
N PRO A 10 -50.34 30.69 -44.16
CA PRO A 10 -49.25 30.40 -45.10
C PRO A 10 -48.29 29.40 -44.51
N MET A 11 -47.96 28.33 -45.26
CA MET A 11 -47.02 27.27 -44.97
C MET A 11 -45.56 27.76 -44.69
N LYS A 12 -45.27 29.06 -44.78
CA LYS A 12 -43.95 29.64 -44.52
C LYS A 12 -43.61 29.73 -43.03
N ASP A 13 -44.57 29.88 -42.14
CA ASP A 13 -44.30 30.04 -40.70
C ASP A 13 -44.09 28.69 -39.99
N MET A 14 -44.75 27.63 -40.46
CA MET A 14 -44.47 26.28 -39.92
C MET A 14 -43.07 25.71 -40.21
N LYS A 15 -42.44 26.16 -41.30
CA LYS A 15 -41.03 25.77 -41.58
C LYS A 15 -40.04 26.51 -40.69
N LYS A 16 -40.30 27.79 -40.37
CA LYS A 16 -39.45 28.58 -39.47
C LYS A 16 -39.51 28.08 -38.02
N ASP A 17 -40.67 27.67 -37.55
CA ASP A 17 -40.79 27.10 -36.19
C ASP A 17 -40.19 25.69 -36.08
N LYS A 18 -40.26 24.87 -37.13
CA LYS A 18 -39.56 23.57 -37.17
C LYS A 18 -38.03 23.73 -37.24
N GLU A 19 -37.52 24.73 -37.95
CA GLU A 19 -36.09 25.02 -37.96
C GLU A 19 -35.62 25.65 -36.64
N LYS A 20 -36.41 26.50 -36.00
CA LYS A 20 -36.13 27.05 -34.67
C LYS A 20 -36.09 25.96 -33.57
N ASN A 21 -37.07 25.03 -33.59
CA ASN A 21 -37.10 23.91 -32.70
C ASN A 21 -35.95 22.91 -32.97
N LYS A 22 -35.60 22.66 -34.22
CA LYS A 22 -34.42 21.82 -34.54
C LYS A 22 -33.09 22.46 -34.09
N ARG A 23 -32.97 23.79 -34.19
CA ARG A 23 -31.80 24.51 -33.65
C ARG A 23 -31.77 24.52 -32.11
N GLN A 24 -32.93 24.63 -31.45
CA GLN A 24 -32.98 24.50 -29.98
C GLN A 24 -32.75 23.09 -29.48
N GLU A 25 -33.14 22.05 -30.22
CA GLU A 25 -32.78 20.66 -29.91
C GLU A 25 -31.30 20.35 -30.16
N THR A 26 -30.68 20.94 -31.21
CA THR A 26 -29.25 20.77 -31.49
C THR A 26 -28.36 21.48 -30.44
N VAL A 27 -28.83 22.62 -29.90
CA VAL A 27 -28.13 23.34 -28.82
C VAL A 27 -28.31 22.64 -27.46
N ARG A 28 -29.41 21.92 -27.24
CA ARG A 28 -29.64 21.08 -26.04
C ARG A 28 -28.91 19.74 -26.09
N GLN A 29 -28.43 19.28 -27.25
CA GLN A 29 -27.71 18.01 -27.40
C GLN A 29 -26.19 18.14 -27.31
N GLN A 30 -25.61 19.35 -27.32
CA GLN A 30 -24.17 19.55 -27.16
C GLN A 30 -23.63 19.21 -25.75
N PRO A 31 -24.34 19.39 -24.60
CA PRO A 31 -23.85 18.94 -23.31
C PRO A 31 -23.68 17.43 -23.17
N LYS A 32 -24.46 16.64 -23.94
CA LYS A 32 -24.37 15.15 -23.87
C LYS A 32 -23.16 14.52 -24.56
N ALA A 33 -22.51 15.21 -25.47
CA ALA A 33 -21.33 14.70 -26.16
C ALA A 33 -20.05 14.92 -25.33
N GLU A 34 -19.93 16.06 -24.66
CA GLU A 34 -18.84 16.34 -23.70
C GLU A 34 -18.96 15.46 -22.45
N ASP A 35 -20.16 15.27 -21.95
CA ASP A 35 -20.41 14.40 -20.78
C ASP A 35 -20.03 12.93 -21.07
N ARG A 36 -20.32 12.43 -22.29
CA ARG A 36 -19.92 11.08 -22.71
C ARG A 36 -18.40 10.93 -22.96
N SER A 37 -17.70 11.98 -23.35
CA SER A 37 -16.25 11.94 -23.48
C SER A 37 -15.56 11.92 -22.10
N HIS A 38 -16.09 12.67 -21.14
CA HIS A 38 -15.65 12.64 -19.75
C HIS A 38 -15.93 11.28 -19.08
N GLU A 39 -17.14 10.70 -19.26
CA GLU A 39 -17.43 9.37 -18.71
C GLU A 39 -16.55 8.26 -19.34
N ARG A 40 -16.24 8.34 -20.64
CA ARG A 40 -15.32 7.40 -21.29
C ARG A 40 -13.88 7.57 -20.79
N LEU A 41 -13.41 8.80 -20.55
CA LEU A 41 -12.13 9.03 -19.91
C LEU A 41 -12.11 8.45 -18.47
N LYS A 42 -13.18 8.64 -17.71
CA LYS A 42 -13.39 8.08 -16.37
C LYS A 42 -13.22 6.58 -16.34
N ALA A 43 -13.97 5.88 -17.21
CA ALA A 43 -13.92 4.43 -17.33
C ALA A 43 -12.51 3.94 -17.73
N THR A 44 -11.81 4.69 -18.57
CA THR A 44 -10.45 4.33 -19.03
C THR A 44 -9.43 4.48 -17.91
N TYR A 45 -9.49 5.54 -17.10
CA TYR A 45 -8.59 5.72 -15.95
C TYR A 45 -8.88 4.72 -14.83
N LEU A 46 -10.15 4.45 -14.54
CA LEU A 46 -10.53 3.43 -13.53
C LEU A 46 -10.09 2.03 -13.97
N SER A 47 -10.23 1.70 -15.26
CA SER A 47 -9.80 0.41 -15.80
C SER A 47 -8.28 0.29 -15.85
N LEU A 48 -7.56 1.37 -16.17
CA LEU A 48 -6.08 1.37 -16.18
C LEU A 48 -5.51 1.22 -14.75
N SER A 49 -6.08 1.94 -13.77
CA SER A 49 -5.67 1.81 -12.38
C SER A 49 -6.00 0.44 -11.78
N ALA A 50 -7.18 -0.12 -12.12
CA ALA A 50 -7.55 -1.46 -11.73
C ALA A 50 -6.65 -2.52 -12.40
N LEU A 51 -6.33 -2.36 -13.68
CA LEU A 51 -5.42 -3.26 -14.42
C LEU A 51 -4.00 -3.22 -13.83
N LEU A 52 -3.54 -2.03 -13.43
CA LEU A 52 -2.23 -1.85 -12.79
C LEU A 52 -2.19 -2.52 -11.41
N VAL A 53 -3.25 -2.40 -10.63
CA VAL A 53 -3.40 -3.10 -9.33
C VAL A 53 -3.44 -4.61 -9.54
N VAL A 54 -4.20 -5.09 -10.54
CA VAL A 54 -4.25 -6.53 -10.90
C VAL A 54 -2.89 -7.00 -11.40
N ALA A 55 -2.18 -6.23 -12.22
CA ALA A 55 -0.84 -6.58 -12.69
C ALA A 55 0.16 -6.67 -11.52
N CYS A 56 0.11 -5.74 -10.57
CA CYS A 56 0.89 -5.80 -9.34
C CYS A 56 0.53 -7.02 -8.48
N LEU A 57 -0.75 -7.33 -8.32
CA LEU A 57 -1.21 -8.52 -7.61
C LEU A 57 -0.78 -9.82 -8.31
N LEU A 58 -0.82 -9.88 -9.66
CA LEU A 58 -0.33 -11.01 -10.43
C LEU A 58 1.19 -11.16 -10.36
N LEU A 59 1.95 -10.05 -10.34
CA LEU A 59 3.40 -10.07 -10.12
C LEU A 59 3.74 -10.56 -8.72
N VAL A 60 3.02 -10.12 -7.70
CA VAL A 60 3.14 -10.61 -6.34
C VAL A 60 2.78 -12.09 -6.25
N PHE A 61 1.69 -12.51 -6.88
CA PHE A 61 1.27 -13.91 -6.92
C PHE A 61 2.30 -14.79 -7.64
N ARG A 62 2.87 -14.33 -8.77
CA ARG A 62 3.91 -15.04 -9.48
C ARG A 62 5.22 -15.11 -8.69
N TRP A 63 5.57 -14.04 -7.97
CA TRP A 63 6.74 -14.03 -7.08
C TRP A 63 6.57 -15.00 -5.91
N VAL A 64 5.42 -14.98 -5.26
CA VAL A 64 5.02 -15.96 -4.23
C VAL A 64 5.04 -17.39 -4.80
N SER A 65 4.56 -17.59 -6.04
CA SER A 65 4.58 -18.91 -6.70
C SER A 65 5.99 -19.39 -7.06
N ILE A 66 6.92 -18.48 -7.39
CA ILE A 66 8.34 -18.82 -7.66
C ILE A 66 9.04 -19.25 -6.36
N ASP A 67 8.68 -18.66 -5.23
CA ASP A 67 9.19 -19.07 -3.92
C ASP A 67 8.58 -20.40 -3.44
N ILE A 68 7.33 -20.69 -3.80
CA ILE A 68 6.68 -22.00 -3.52
C ILE A 68 7.41 -23.14 -4.22
N ASP A 69 7.92 -22.95 -5.45
CA ASP A 69 8.71 -23.96 -6.15
C ASP A 69 10.11 -24.20 -5.53
N ARG A 70 10.60 -23.26 -4.74
CA ARG A 70 11.88 -23.36 -4.01
C ARG A 70 11.70 -23.74 -2.55
N ALA A 71 10.54 -23.53 -2.00
CA ALA A 71 10.19 -23.78 -0.62
C ALA A 71 9.65 -25.19 -0.42
N PHE A 72 9.80 -25.71 0.78
CA PHE A 72 9.19 -26.97 1.19
C PHE A 72 7.93 -26.67 2.02
N VAL A 73 7.00 -27.64 2.04
CA VAL A 73 5.76 -27.59 2.85
C VAL A 73 5.70 -28.84 3.70
N GLU A 74 5.55 -28.67 5.00
CA GLU A 74 5.37 -29.78 5.92
C GLU A 74 4.11 -30.59 5.59
N GLY A 75 4.21 -31.90 5.65
CA GLY A 75 3.11 -32.83 5.36
C GLY A 75 2.86 -33.10 3.86
N LEU A 76 3.53 -32.37 2.94
CA LEU A 76 3.42 -32.60 1.50
C LEU A 76 4.65 -33.35 0.95
N PRO A 77 4.51 -34.03 -0.21
CA PRO A 77 5.65 -34.65 -0.91
C PRO A 77 6.65 -33.58 -1.38
N ALA A 78 7.93 -33.86 -1.20
CA ALA A 78 9.01 -33.01 -1.67
C ALA A 78 8.95 -32.82 -3.21
N THR A 79 8.97 -31.58 -3.67
CA THR A 79 8.91 -31.24 -5.11
C THR A 79 10.23 -31.53 -5.83
N ARG A 80 11.33 -31.62 -5.09
CA ARG A 80 12.70 -31.89 -5.56
C ARG A 80 13.51 -32.59 -4.48
N ASN A 81 14.73 -33.02 -4.82
CA ASN A 81 15.70 -33.47 -3.81
C ASN A 81 16.24 -32.24 -3.05
N TYR A 82 16.27 -32.32 -1.73
CA TYR A 82 16.89 -31.33 -0.88
C TYR A 82 18.19 -31.91 -0.31
N PHE A 83 19.28 -31.16 -0.44
CA PHE A 83 20.61 -31.55 -0.06
C PHE A 83 21.08 -30.77 1.16
N ALA A 84 21.95 -31.33 1.98
CA ALA A 84 22.60 -30.59 3.05
C ALA A 84 23.55 -29.53 2.46
N LEU A 85 23.36 -28.25 2.85
CA LEU A 85 24.17 -27.13 2.39
C LEU A 85 25.47 -27.01 3.19
N PHE A 86 25.48 -27.49 4.43
CA PHE A 86 26.66 -27.56 5.32
C PHE A 86 26.52 -28.74 6.28
N ASN A 87 27.66 -29.16 6.86
CA ASN A 87 27.68 -30.24 7.84
C ASN A 87 26.91 -29.83 9.09
N MET A 88 26.04 -30.72 9.57
CA MET A 88 25.24 -30.43 10.75
C MET A 88 24.94 -31.71 11.54
N ARG A 89 25.00 -31.61 12.86
CA ARG A 89 24.53 -32.65 13.77
C ARG A 89 23.06 -32.43 14.12
N TYR A 90 22.31 -33.52 14.10
CA TYR A 90 20.89 -33.47 14.46
C TYR A 90 20.49 -34.72 15.25
N GLU A 91 19.43 -34.65 16.02
CA GLU A 91 18.85 -35.76 16.74
C GLU A 91 17.89 -36.54 15.83
N ASP A 92 18.09 -37.87 15.74
CA ASP A 92 17.21 -38.74 14.94
C ASP A 92 16.10 -39.33 15.84
N ASP A 93 14.95 -38.65 15.87
CA ASP A 93 13.82 -39.05 16.69
C ASP A 93 13.30 -40.43 16.32
N LYS A 94 13.33 -40.79 15.02
CA LYS A 94 12.86 -42.08 14.54
C LYS A 94 13.72 -43.24 15.02
N GLU A 95 15.01 -43.09 14.93
CA GLU A 95 15.94 -44.12 15.41
C GLU A 95 15.97 -44.18 16.94
N THR A 96 15.85 -43.06 17.60
CA THR A 96 15.69 -42.99 19.07
C THR A 96 14.43 -43.72 19.51
N GLU A 97 13.29 -43.52 18.83
CA GLU A 97 12.03 -44.21 19.14
C GLU A 97 12.11 -45.75 18.91
N GLN A 98 12.76 -46.13 17.79
CA GLN A 98 13.00 -47.53 17.51
C GLN A 98 13.85 -48.22 18.60
N LEU A 99 14.89 -47.54 19.11
CA LEU A 99 15.72 -48.03 20.21
C LEU A 99 14.94 -48.10 21.53
N ARG A 100 14.05 -47.15 21.80
CA ARG A 100 13.15 -47.18 22.95
C ARG A 100 12.19 -48.36 22.87
N ASP A 101 11.59 -48.58 21.72
CA ASP A 101 10.68 -49.73 21.51
C ASP A 101 11.42 -51.06 21.61
N PHE A 102 12.60 -51.16 21.03
CA PHE A 102 13.46 -52.33 21.16
C PHE A 102 13.81 -52.61 22.64
N SER A 103 14.18 -51.56 23.38
CA SER A 103 14.50 -51.64 24.79
C SER A 103 13.29 -52.07 25.64
N LYS A 104 12.10 -51.54 25.38
CA LYS A 104 10.85 -51.98 26.00
C LYS A 104 10.58 -53.47 25.77
N ASN A 105 10.72 -53.89 24.53
CA ASN A 105 10.43 -55.28 24.14
C ASN A 105 11.49 -56.29 24.63
N SER A 106 12.65 -55.85 25.01
CA SER A 106 13.72 -56.72 25.58
C SER A 106 13.46 -57.09 27.06
N ILE A 107 12.58 -56.40 27.75
CA ILE A 107 12.28 -56.68 29.15
C ILE A 107 11.28 -57.85 29.25
N VAL A 108 11.78 -58.94 29.85
CA VAL A 108 10.97 -60.13 30.14
C VAL A 108 10.01 -59.83 31.30
N ASP A 109 8.82 -60.49 31.27
CA ASP A 109 7.80 -60.30 32.30
C ASP A 109 8.32 -60.67 33.69
N VAL A 110 8.14 -59.79 34.65
CA VAL A 110 8.50 -60.03 36.05
C VAL A 110 7.49 -60.94 36.68
N LEU A 111 8.00 -62.05 37.14
CA LEU A 111 7.19 -63.05 37.82
C LEU A 111 7.22 -62.85 39.35
N VAL A 112 6.05 -62.78 39.96
CA VAL A 112 5.91 -62.59 41.40
C VAL A 112 5.23 -63.81 42.07
N ARG A 113 5.84 -64.33 43.10
CA ARG A 113 5.21 -65.37 43.92
C ARG A 113 4.09 -64.80 44.80
N LYS A 114 2.92 -65.37 44.67
CA LYS A 114 1.76 -64.99 45.46
C LYS A 114 1.71 -65.82 46.81
N THR A 115 2.55 -65.39 47.72
CA THR A 115 2.61 -66.10 49.07
C THR A 115 1.27 -66.20 49.79
N GLY A 116 0.35 -65.29 49.54
CA GLY A 116 -1.03 -65.37 50.07
C GLY A 116 -1.80 -66.57 49.53
N GLN A 117 -1.68 -66.90 48.22
CA GLN A 117 -2.35 -68.06 47.63
C GLN A 117 -1.80 -69.40 48.18
N ILE A 118 -0.49 -69.47 48.41
CA ILE A 118 0.16 -70.63 48.99
C ILE A 118 -0.38 -70.85 50.39
N LYS A 119 -0.47 -69.82 51.23
CA LYS A 119 -1.01 -69.88 52.58
C LYS A 119 -2.49 -70.29 52.57
N GLU A 120 -3.31 -69.73 51.71
CA GLU A 120 -4.72 -70.05 51.55
C GLU A 120 -4.92 -71.52 51.16
N ALA A 121 -4.13 -72.03 50.21
CA ALA A 121 -4.14 -73.43 49.80
C ALA A 121 -3.78 -74.35 50.98
N GLN A 122 -2.76 -74.02 51.74
CA GLN A 122 -2.38 -74.80 52.94
C GLN A 122 -3.45 -74.79 54.02
N GLU A 123 -4.10 -73.63 54.25
CA GLU A 123 -5.22 -73.52 55.20
C GLU A 123 -6.45 -74.38 54.77
N ARG A 124 -6.81 -74.31 53.50
CA ARG A 124 -7.90 -75.14 52.92
C ARG A 124 -7.58 -76.65 53.01
N LEU A 125 -6.35 -77.02 52.73
CA LEU A 125 -5.87 -78.39 52.84
C LEU A 125 -5.88 -78.93 54.31
N SER A 126 -5.54 -78.07 55.27
CA SER A 126 -5.62 -78.38 56.68
C SER A 126 -7.08 -78.63 57.09
N LEU A 127 -8.01 -77.77 56.71
CA LEU A 127 -9.46 -77.91 56.95
C LEU A 127 -10.04 -79.22 56.37
N ILE A 128 -9.54 -79.66 55.20
CA ILE A 128 -9.92 -80.98 54.63
C ILE A 128 -9.48 -82.13 55.57
N GLY A 129 -8.22 -82.04 56.08
CA GLY A 129 -7.71 -83.03 57.01
C GLY A 129 -8.50 -83.15 58.33
N GLU A 130 -9.06 -82.02 58.77
CA GLU A 130 -9.95 -81.93 59.94
C GLU A 130 -11.41 -82.38 59.64
N GLY A 131 -11.77 -82.68 58.42
CA GLY A 131 -13.11 -83.03 58.00
C GLY A 131 -14.09 -81.86 57.84
N ARG A 132 -13.58 -80.59 57.88
CA ARG A 132 -14.36 -79.33 57.75
C ARG A 132 -14.50 -78.92 56.29
N LEU A 133 -15.19 -79.77 55.49
CA LEU A 133 -15.19 -79.67 54.00
C LEU A 133 -15.89 -78.42 53.46
N GLU A 134 -16.94 -77.97 54.19
CA GLU A 134 -17.66 -76.74 53.80
C GLU A 134 -16.79 -75.48 53.97
N GLU A 135 -16.05 -75.41 55.06
CA GLU A 135 -15.14 -74.33 55.38
C GLU A 135 -13.90 -74.36 54.48
N ALA A 136 -13.49 -75.55 53.99
CA ALA A 136 -12.42 -75.68 52.99
C ALA A 136 -12.82 -75.22 51.57
N GLY A 137 -14.10 -74.82 51.39
CA GLY A 137 -14.59 -74.25 50.10
C GLY A 137 -14.75 -75.31 49.00
N LEU A 138 -15.02 -76.57 49.37
CA LEU A 138 -15.32 -77.61 48.37
C LEU A 138 -16.76 -77.45 47.88
N SER A 139 -16.98 -77.83 46.59
CA SER A 139 -18.33 -77.80 46.04
C SER A 139 -19.24 -78.83 46.68
N GLN A 140 -20.56 -78.56 46.82
CA GLN A 140 -21.54 -79.44 47.45
C GLN A 140 -21.50 -80.87 46.87
N ALA A 141 -21.23 -80.95 45.50
CA ALA A 141 -21.11 -82.25 44.82
C ALA A 141 -19.96 -83.10 45.36
N PHE A 142 -18.80 -82.48 45.61
CA PHE A 142 -17.65 -83.17 46.20
C PHE A 142 -17.89 -83.54 47.66
N ILE A 143 -18.55 -82.69 48.43
CA ILE A 143 -18.91 -82.95 49.81
C ILE A 143 -19.85 -84.16 49.91
N GLU A 144 -20.86 -84.27 49.09
CA GLU A 144 -21.78 -85.39 49.01
C GLU A 144 -21.09 -86.70 48.57
N LEU A 145 -20.20 -86.64 47.54
CA LEU A 145 -19.40 -87.80 47.13
C LEU A 145 -18.54 -88.37 48.28
N ILE A 146 -17.84 -87.43 49.00
CA ILE A 146 -16.98 -87.82 50.11
C ILE A 146 -17.83 -88.37 51.30
N ARG A 147 -19.01 -87.79 51.60
CA ARG A 147 -19.93 -88.27 52.63
C ARG A 147 -20.57 -89.62 52.33
N ALA A 148 -20.72 -89.99 51.08
CA ALA A 148 -21.26 -91.26 50.65
C ALA A 148 -20.30 -92.44 50.88
N LEU A 149 -19.00 -92.16 51.12
CA LEU A 149 -18.01 -93.21 51.38
C LEU A 149 -18.14 -93.79 52.82
N PRO A 150 -17.80 -95.13 53.07
CA PRO A 150 -17.68 -95.70 54.39
C PRO A 150 -16.73 -94.84 55.27
N VAL A 151 -17.07 -94.74 56.60
CA VAL A 151 -16.34 -93.83 57.51
C VAL A 151 -14.85 -94.06 57.51
N GLU A 152 -14.38 -95.31 57.55
CA GLU A 152 -12.95 -95.66 57.50
C GLU A 152 -12.24 -95.17 56.17
N ARG A 153 -12.93 -95.35 55.03
CA ARG A 153 -12.39 -94.95 53.70
C ARG A 153 -12.43 -93.44 53.52
N ARG A 154 -13.46 -92.75 54.01
CA ARG A 154 -13.56 -91.31 54.01
C ARG A 154 -12.44 -90.68 54.81
N ASP A 155 -12.18 -91.14 56.04
CA ASP A 155 -11.14 -90.67 56.93
C ASP A 155 -9.72 -90.87 56.28
N LEU A 156 -9.52 -91.99 55.60
CA LEU A 156 -8.30 -92.28 54.85
C LEU A 156 -8.16 -91.29 53.69
N LEU A 157 -9.21 -91.13 52.88
CA LEU A 157 -9.24 -90.18 51.76
C LEU A 157 -8.86 -88.76 52.22
N LEU A 158 -9.54 -88.24 53.26
CA LEU A 158 -9.31 -86.89 53.76
C LEU A 158 -7.89 -86.74 54.32
N LYS A 159 -7.38 -87.65 55.05
CA LYS A 159 -5.99 -87.65 55.56
C LYS A 159 -4.95 -87.67 54.46
N VAL A 160 -5.16 -88.54 53.47
CA VAL A 160 -4.19 -88.66 52.33
C VAL A 160 -4.23 -87.40 51.47
N THR A 161 -5.45 -86.91 51.13
CA THR A 161 -5.62 -85.71 50.32
C THR A 161 -4.94 -84.49 50.99
N SER A 162 -5.24 -84.27 52.27
CA SER A 162 -4.64 -83.17 53.05
C SER A 162 -3.14 -83.29 53.16
N LYS A 163 -2.64 -84.47 53.56
CA LYS A 163 -1.19 -84.71 53.71
C LYS A 163 -0.44 -84.51 52.35
N THR A 164 -0.89 -85.16 51.32
CA THR A 164 -0.27 -85.02 49.98
C THR A 164 -0.38 -83.65 49.46
N GLY A 165 -1.52 -82.95 49.63
CA GLY A 165 -1.70 -81.57 49.24
C GLY A 165 -0.73 -80.61 49.95
N LEU A 166 -0.51 -80.76 51.24
CA LEU A 166 0.43 -80.01 52.03
C LEU A 166 1.86 -80.24 51.55
N GLU A 167 2.28 -81.52 51.35
CA GLU A 167 3.64 -81.84 50.82
C GLU A 167 3.85 -81.26 49.43
N VAL A 168 2.87 -81.33 48.57
CA VAL A 168 2.92 -80.72 47.21
C VAL A 168 2.96 -79.17 47.30
N SER A 169 2.19 -78.53 48.19
CA SER A 169 2.17 -77.11 48.40
C SER A 169 3.52 -76.52 48.85
N GLU A 170 4.34 -77.36 49.47
CA GLU A 170 5.73 -76.96 49.87
C GLU A 170 6.80 -77.26 48.82
N SER A 171 6.46 -77.99 47.78
CA SER A 171 7.41 -78.33 46.71
C SER A 171 7.72 -77.20 45.79
N ASP A 172 8.94 -77.12 45.25
CA ASP A 172 9.36 -76.13 44.26
C ASP A 172 8.53 -76.28 42.97
N THR A 173 8.04 -77.51 42.68
CA THR A 173 7.19 -77.74 41.49
C THR A 173 5.88 -76.94 41.54
N TYR A 174 5.29 -76.72 42.75
CA TYR A 174 4.12 -75.90 42.89
C TYR A 174 4.49 -74.38 43.06
N ARG A 175 5.48 -74.13 43.91
CA ARG A 175 5.85 -72.75 44.25
C ARG A 175 6.34 -71.95 43.15
N ASP A 176 6.92 -72.54 42.07
CA ASP A 176 7.47 -71.90 40.87
C ASP A 176 6.66 -72.14 39.60
N SER A 177 5.46 -72.76 39.77
CA SER A 177 4.62 -73.06 38.61
C SER A 177 3.69 -71.96 38.25
N LEU A 178 3.74 -71.62 36.92
CA LEU A 178 2.83 -70.67 36.26
C LEU A 178 1.46 -71.30 35.94
N GLN A 179 1.36 -72.63 35.91
CA GLN A 179 0.13 -73.35 35.52
C GLN A 179 -0.50 -74.15 36.64
N GLY A 180 0.01 -74.07 37.85
CA GLY A 180 -0.36 -74.89 38.91
C GLY A 180 0.26 -76.29 38.82
N VAL A 181 -0.34 -77.28 39.52
CA VAL A 181 0.14 -78.66 39.54
C VAL A 181 -0.65 -79.48 38.52
N SER A 182 0.07 -80.18 37.63
CA SER A 182 -0.62 -81.01 36.64
C SER A 182 -1.28 -82.26 37.26
N GLU A 183 -2.41 -82.67 36.73
CA GLU A 183 -3.12 -83.86 37.18
C GLU A 183 -2.25 -85.10 37.11
N ASP A 184 -1.42 -85.25 36.04
CA ASP A 184 -0.51 -86.39 35.91
C ASP A 184 0.54 -86.47 37.04
N TYR A 185 0.98 -85.34 37.57
CA TYR A 185 1.89 -85.26 38.67
C TYR A 185 1.15 -85.66 39.97
N LEU A 186 -0.07 -85.23 40.21
CA LEU A 186 -0.90 -85.61 41.39
C LEU A 186 -1.25 -87.10 41.34
N TRP A 187 -1.56 -87.66 40.19
CA TRP A 187 -1.75 -89.10 40.02
C TRP A 187 -0.52 -89.90 40.45
N ARG A 188 0.67 -89.50 39.99
CA ARG A 188 1.93 -90.19 40.38
C ARG A 188 2.24 -90.08 41.87
N VAL A 189 1.93 -88.99 42.53
CA VAL A 189 2.18 -88.82 43.94
C VAL A 189 1.17 -89.64 44.79
N LEU A 190 -0.03 -89.84 44.31
CA LEU A 190 -1.10 -90.61 44.99
C LEU A 190 -1.10 -92.12 44.67
N ASP A 191 -0.28 -92.58 43.69
CA ASP A 191 -0.26 -93.98 43.22
C ASP A 191 0.02 -95.02 44.34
N ASN A 192 0.75 -94.67 45.38
CA ASN A 192 1.06 -95.58 46.53
C ASN A 192 0.37 -95.16 47.84
N SER A 193 -0.71 -94.38 47.73
CA SER A 193 -1.37 -93.79 48.92
C SER A 193 -2.38 -94.71 49.60
N GLY A 194 -2.64 -95.90 49.05
CA GLY A 194 -3.66 -96.84 49.60
C GLY A 194 -5.10 -96.50 49.27
N LEU A 195 -5.31 -95.50 48.36
CA LEU A 195 -6.63 -95.12 47.84
C LEU A 195 -6.96 -96.00 46.60
N ASN A 196 -8.25 -96.33 46.41
CA ASN A 196 -8.65 -96.95 45.15
C ASN A 196 -8.76 -95.97 44.02
N PRO A 197 -8.82 -96.34 42.74
CA PRO A 197 -8.80 -95.45 41.60
C PRO A 197 -9.91 -94.38 41.64
N GLY A 198 -11.11 -94.69 42.18
CA GLY A 198 -12.19 -93.68 42.27
C GLY A 198 -11.91 -92.64 43.35
N GLU A 199 -11.37 -93.09 44.50
CA GLU A 199 -10.97 -92.18 45.63
C GLU A 199 -9.78 -91.31 45.22
N ALA A 200 -8.77 -91.89 44.51
CA ALA A 200 -7.66 -91.16 44.03
C ALA A 200 -8.07 -90.06 42.98
N ASN A 201 -9.07 -90.38 42.16
CA ASN A 201 -9.61 -89.35 41.24
C ASN A 201 -10.27 -88.21 42.01
N ILE A 202 -11.05 -88.51 43.07
CA ILE A 202 -11.62 -87.44 43.92
C ILE A 202 -10.49 -86.59 44.55
N ALA A 203 -9.42 -87.22 45.05
CA ALA A 203 -8.28 -86.51 45.65
C ALA A 203 -7.56 -85.60 44.61
N VAL A 204 -7.32 -86.12 43.38
CA VAL A 204 -6.69 -85.33 42.27
C VAL A 204 -7.51 -84.10 41.91
N GLN A 205 -8.85 -84.29 41.80
CA GLN A 205 -9.72 -83.16 41.41
C GLN A 205 -9.81 -82.11 42.54
N VAL A 206 -9.85 -82.55 43.78
CA VAL A 206 -9.83 -81.65 44.94
C VAL A 206 -8.50 -80.88 44.99
N LEU A 207 -7.36 -81.58 44.83
CA LEU A 207 -6.01 -80.97 44.84
C LEU A 207 -5.80 -80.02 43.69
N SER A 208 -6.23 -80.36 42.47
CA SER A 208 -6.10 -79.48 41.30
C SER A 208 -6.91 -78.19 41.45
N GLY A 209 -8.09 -78.26 42.10
CA GLY A 209 -8.94 -77.09 42.41
C GLY A 209 -8.41 -76.19 43.52
N ILE A 210 -7.55 -76.72 44.42
CA ILE A 210 -6.95 -75.93 45.50
C ILE A 210 -5.55 -75.43 45.17
N LEU A 211 -4.74 -76.25 44.50
CA LEU A 211 -3.37 -75.89 44.12
C LEU A 211 -3.34 -75.10 42.82
N ILE A 212 -3.97 -73.97 42.84
CA ILE A 212 -3.97 -73.02 41.75
C ILE A 212 -2.58 -72.35 41.56
N PRO A 213 -2.23 -71.76 40.36
CA PRO A 213 -0.91 -71.20 40.12
C PRO A 213 -0.43 -70.21 41.20
N ALA A 214 0.74 -70.50 41.78
CA ALA A 214 1.30 -69.73 42.88
C ALA A 214 2.20 -68.56 42.35
N VAL A 215 2.49 -68.49 41.04
CA VAL A 215 3.25 -67.47 40.40
C VAL A 215 2.37 -66.86 39.36
N SER A 216 2.40 -65.49 39.19
CA SER A 216 1.76 -64.79 38.11
C SER A 216 2.68 -63.65 37.62
N GLY A 217 2.59 -63.32 36.34
CA GLY A 217 3.21 -62.13 35.84
C GLY A 217 2.50 -60.90 36.41
N GLU A 218 3.25 -59.94 36.95
CA GLU A 218 2.72 -58.67 37.44
C GLU A 218 2.97 -57.57 36.39
N SER A 219 1.94 -57.29 35.57
CA SER A 219 2.03 -56.33 34.48
C SER A 219 2.46 -54.95 34.95
N GLY A 220 1.97 -54.48 36.09
CA GLY A 220 2.27 -53.16 36.61
C GLY A 220 3.76 -52.92 36.94
N ILE A 221 4.50 -53.94 37.39
CA ILE A 221 5.97 -53.83 37.63
C ILE A 221 6.69 -53.96 36.33
N THR A 222 6.31 -54.89 35.45
CA THR A 222 6.89 -55.06 34.12
C THR A 222 6.77 -53.82 33.28
N ASP A 223 5.60 -53.17 33.24
CA ASP A 223 5.38 -51.96 32.47
C ASP A 223 6.19 -50.79 32.99
N ARG A 224 6.29 -50.63 34.33
CA ARG A 224 7.16 -49.59 34.92
C ARG A 224 8.63 -49.78 34.57
N LEU A 225 9.13 -51.02 34.56
CA LEU A 225 10.51 -51.32 34.16
C LEU A 225 10.74 -51.02 32.68
N ARG A 226 9.77 -51.36 31.82
CA ARG A 226 9.83 -51.04 30.38
C ARG A 226 9.90 -49.54 30.18
N ASP A 227 9.11 -48.75 30.91
CA ASP A 227 9.15 -47.30 30.78
C ASP A 227 10.45 -46.68 31.30
N ILE A 228 10.96 -47.17 32.45
CA ILE A 228 12.24 -46.70 32.98
C ILE A 228 13.43 -46.96 31.99
N VAL A 229 13.44 -48.13 31.35
CA VAL A 229 14.51 -48.50 30.41
C VAL A 229 14.34 -47.70 29.12
N ALA A 230 13.15 -47.41 28.66
CA ALA A 230 12.89 -46.56 27.51
C ALA A 230 13.33 -45.11 27.75
N ASP A 231 13.03 -44.57 28.95
CA ASP A 231 13.45 -43.23 29.33
C ASP A 231 14.97 -43.08 29.53
N ALA A 232 15.66 -44.16 29.81
CA ALA A 232 17.11 -44.16 29.91
C ALA A 232 17.83 -44.24 28.55
N VAL A 233 17.10 -44.41 27.44
CA VAL A 233 17.71 -44.40 26.09
C VAL A 233 18.09 -42.97 25.69
N GLU A 234 19.36 -42.70 25.54
CA GLU A 234 19.88 -41.42 25.06
C GLU A 234 19.43 -41.17 23.61
N THR A 235 19.24 -39.87 23.28
CA THR A 235 18.90 -39.46 21.92
C THR A 235 20.00 -39.79 20.92
N VAL A 236 19.66 -40.39 19.80
CA VAL A 236 20.61 -40.73 18.73
C VAL A 236 20.93 -39.48 17.93
N SER A 237 22.23 -39.08 17.98
CA SER A 237 22.73 -37.96 17.19
C SER A 237 23.35 -38.49 15.89
N LYS A 238 22.89 -37.96 14.73
CA LYS A 238 23.49 -38.20 13.42
C LYS A 238 24.15 -36.95 12.89
N GLU A 239 25.20 -37.14 12.09
CA GLU A 239 25.85 -36.05 11.34
C GLU A 239 25.53 -36.20 9.86
N ILE A 240 24.94 -35.15 9.25
CA ILE A 240 24.71 -35.08 7.84
C ILE A 240 25.81 -34.25 7.18
N GLN A 241 26.40 -34.73 6.07
CA GLN A 241 27.48 -34.07 5.37
C GLN A 241 26.99 -33.20 4.23
N THR A 242 27.70 -32.13 3.91
CA THR A 242 27.39 -31.26 2.77
C THR A 242 27.24 -32.06 1.48
N GLY A 243 26.13 -31.87 0.78
CA GLY A 243 25.77 -32.57 -0.47
C GLY A 243 24.99 -33.88 -0.27
N GLU A 244 24.80 -34.35 0.98
CA GLU A 244 23.96 -35.49 1.28
C GLU A 244 22.47 -35.16 1.11
N VAL A 245 21.65 -36.11 0.65
CA VAL A 245 20.21 -35.91 0.44
C VAL A 245 19.50 -35.96 1.77
N ILE A 246 18.83 -34.87 2.14
CA ILE A 246 17.97 -34.80 3.35
C ILE A 246 16.62 -35.45 3.08
N VAL A 247 16.01 -35.14 1.94
CA VAL A 247 14.75 -35.72 1.50
C VAL A 247 14.71 -35.83 -0.03
N SER A 248 14.24 -36.93 -0.55
CA SER A 248 14.15 -37.20 -1.99
C SER A 248 12.84 -36.66 -2.57
N LYS A 249 12.86 -36.34 -3.87
CA LYS A 249 11.64 -35.93 -4.58
C LYS A 249 10.54 -37.00 -4.46
N GLY A 250 9.35 -36.54 -4.02
CA GLY A 250 8.17 -37.42 -3.81
C GLY A 250 8.05 -38.01 -2.41
N GLU A 251 9.08 -37.86 -1.57
CA GLU A 251 9.04 -38.26 -0.16
C GLU A 251 8.31 -37.21 0.67
N THR A 252 7.51 -37.65 1.64
CA THR A 252 6.73 -36.75 2.50
C THR A 252 7.64 -36.03 3.49
N ILE A 253 7.52 -34.70 3.56
CA ILE A 253 8.29 -33.87 4.48
C ILE A 253 7.67 -33.96 5.85
N THR A 254 8.33 -34.67 6.76
CA THR A 254 7.93 -34.83 8.16
C THR A 254 8.32 -33.59 9.00
N PRO A 255 7.76 -33.40 10.21
CA PRO A 255 8.19 -32.31 11.11
C PRO A 255 9.68 -32.28 11.39
N GLN A 256 10.33 -33.47 11.50
CA GLN A 256 11.77 -33.59 11.69
C GLN A 256 12.56 -33.11 10.46
N ILE A 257 12.12 -33.51 9.27
CA ILE A 257 12.71 -33.05 7.99
C ILE A 257 12.49 -31.55 7.84
N THR A 258 11.33 -31.01 8.23
CA THR A 258 11.01 -29.57 8.27
C THR A 258 12.07 -28.80 9.08
N GLU A 259 12.36 -29.27 10.31
CA GLU A 259 13.35 -28.60 11.16
C GLU A 259 14.75 -28.70 10.57
N LEU A 260 15.13 -29.84 10.00
CA LEU A 260 16.40 -30.01 9.29
C LEU A 260 16.54 -29.05 8.11
N LEU A 261 15.54 -28.96 7.24
CA LEU A 261 15.53 -28.06 6.08
C LEU A 261 15.57 -26.59 6.52
N ARG A 262 14.83 -26.23 7.60
CA ARG A 262 14.84 -24.87 8.17
C ARG A 262 16.23 -24.51 8.69
N ARG A 263 16.89 -25.40 9.45
CA ARG A 263 18.25 -25.19 9.95
C ARG A 263 19.29 -25.10 8.83
N GLN A 264 19.08 -25.82 7.73
CA GLN A 264 19.89 -25.76 6.51
C GLN A 264 19.62 -24.49 5.68
N GLY A 265 18.65 -23.64 6.06
CA GLY A 265 18.35 -22.37 5.38
C GLY A 265 17.41 -22.50 4.17
N TYR A 266 16.74 -23.62 4.00
CA TYR A 266 15.70 -23.74 2.99
C TYR A 266 14.45 -22.98 3.42
N PRO A 267 13.79 -22.21 2.51
CA PRO A 267 12.57 -21.49 2.83
C PRO A 267 11.39 -22.46 3.00
N GLU A 268 10.63 -22.30 4.05
CA GLU A 268 9.37 -23.01 4.29
C GLU A 268 8.23 -22.24 3.63
N ALA A 269 7.44 -22.89 2.78
CA ALA A 269 6.24 -22.28 2.21
C ALA A 269 5.07 -22.46 3.18
N ASN A 270 4.95 -21.54 4.10
CA ASN A 270 3.70 -21.38 4.83
C ASN A 270 2.70 -20.64 3.95
N PHE A 271 1.47 -21.17 3.82
CA PHE A 271 0.41 -20.43 3.14
C PHE A 271 0.23 -19.07 3.85
N PRO A 272 0.47 -17.93 3.19
CA PRO A 272 0.68 -16.66 3.86
C PRO A 272 -0.64 -16.01 4.28
N ILE A 273 -1.49 -16.75 5.03
CA ILE A 273 -2.78 -16.23 5.52
C ILE A 273 -2.55 -14.93 6.31
N LYS A 274 -1.55 -14.92 7.19
CA LYS A 274 -1.21 -13.73 8.00
C LYS A 274 -0.80 -12.57 7.11
N THR A 275 0.05 -12.82 6.11
CA THR A 275 0.48 -11.81 5.13
C THR A 275 -0.67 -11.29 4.31
N LEU A 276 -1.58 -12.15 3.84
CA LEU A 276 -2.79 -11.74 3.13
C LEU A 276 -3.67 -10.82 4.00
N PHE A 277 -3.84 -11.13 5.28
CA PHE A 277 -4.55 -10.23 6.21
C PHE A 277 -3.84 -8.89 6.37
N VAL A 278 -2.51 -8.88 6.56
CA VAL A 278 -1.73 -7.64 6.71
C VAL A 278 -1.81 -6.80 5.45
N ILE A 279 -1.66 -7.41 4.25
CA ILE A 279 -1.81 -6.72 2.96
C ILE A 279 -3.23 -6.16 2.82
N PHE A 280 -4.27 -6.95 3.09
CA PHE A 280 -5.66 -6.52 2.98
C PHE A 280 -5.96 -5.31 3.87
N PHE A 281 -5.57 -5.37 5.15
CA PHE A 281 -5.75 -4.25 6.07
C PHE A 281 -4.92 -3.03 5.68
N SER A 282 -3.69 -3.21 5.20
CA SER A 282 -2.83 -2.11 4.72
C SER A 282 -3.42 -1.43 3.49
N VAL A 283 -3.95 -2.19 2.55
CA VAL A 283 -4.65 -1.66 1.35
C VAL A 283 -5.90 -0.88 1.76
N ILE A 284 -6.72 -1.42 2.68
CA ILE A 284 -7.89 -0.71 3.20
C ILE A 284 -7.48 0.60 3.89
N LEU A 285 -6.47 0.56 4.74
CA LEU A 285 -5.99 1.74 5.48
C LEU A 285 -5.47 2.81 4.53
N VAL A 286 -4.67 2.43 3.54
CA VAL A 286 -4.17 3.32 2.48
C VAL A 286 -5.33 3.86 1.64
N PHE A 287 -6.31 3.03 1.29
CA PHE A 287 -7.51 3.45 0.56
C PHE A 287 -8.34 4.47 1.35
N VAL A 288 -8.68 4.18 2.61
CA VAL A 288 -9.44 5.11 3.48
C VAL A 288 -8.68 6.41 3.68
N TRP A 289 -7.36 6.33 3.89
CA TRP A 289 -6.52 7.51 4.02
C TRP A 289 -6.52 8.35 2.73
N THR A 290 -6.37 7.71 1.57
CA THR A 290 -6.39 8.36 0.25
C THR A 290 -7.73 9.04 0.00
N GLN A 291 -8.85 8.35 0.29
CA GLN A 291 -10.21 8.90 0.20
C GLN A 291 -10.37 10.15 1.08
N LYS A 292 -9.90 10.10 2.31
CA LYS A 292 -10.07 11.21 3.27
C LYS A 292 -9.20 12.43 2.94
N ASN A 293 -7.97 12.22 2.48
CA ASN A 293 -6.98 13.31 2.38
C ASN A 293 -6.69 13.80 0.95
N VAL A 294 -6.95 12.98 -0.06
CA VAL A 294 -6.63 13.28 -1.46
C VAL A 294 -7.90 13.43 -2.31
N LEU A 295 -8.86 12.51 -2.14
CA LEU A 295 -10.07 12.42 -2.96
C LEU A 295 -11.24 13.28 -2.46
N SER A 296 -11.07 14.07 -1.39
CA SER A 296 -12.09 15.02 -0.92
C SER A 296 -12.58 16.01 -1.99
N LEU A 297 -11.98 15.98 -3.18
CA LEU A 297 -12.31 16.82 -4.35
C LEU A 297 -12.62 16.01 -5.62
N TRP A 298 -13.01 14.74 -5.53
CA TRP A 298 -13.50 13.91 -6.66
C TRP A 298 -12.80 14.14 -8.03
N ASP A 299 -11.49 14.36 -7.99
CA ASP A 299 -10.68 14.54 -9.20
C ASP A 299 -10.05 13.17 -9.54
N GLU A 300 -10.61 12.55 -10.58
CA GLU A 300 -10.22 11.19 -11.00
C GLU A 300 -8.78 11.10 -11.48
N ARG A 301 -8.26 12.19 -12.05
CA ARG A 301 -6.85 12.25 -12.45
C ARG A 301 -5.93 12.16 -11.24
N LYS A 302 -6.31 12.78 -10.11
CA LYS A 302 -5.58 12.68 -8.84
C LYS A 302 -5.64 11.27 -8.27
N ALA A 303 -6.80 10.60 -8.38
CA ALA A 303 -6.94 9.21 -7.96
C ALA A 303 -6.05 8.28 -8.79
N GLY A 304 -6.07 8.42 -10.12
CA GLY A 304 -5.19 7.69 -11.03
C GLY A 304 -3.71 7.94 -10.75
N PHE A 305 -3.34 9.18 -10.46
CA PHE A 305 -1.98 9.55 -10.09
C PHE A 305 -1.52 8.89 -8.79
N MET A 306 -2.39 8.85 -7.75
CA MET A 306 -2.10 8.17 -6.49
C MET A 306 -1.93 6.66 -6.68
N ALA A 307 -2.83 6.03 -7.46
CA ALA A 307 -2.72 4.62 -7.79
C ALA A 307 -1.40 4.32 -8.53
N PHE A 308 -1.01 5.17 -9.48
CA PHE A 308 0.27 5.08 -10.17
C PHE A 308 1.46 5.17 -9.21
N LEU A 309 1.46 6.11 -8.26
CA LEU A 309 2.54 6.26 -7.28
C LEU A 309 2.70 5.02 -6.40
N PHE A 310 1.60 4.42 -5.94
CA PHE A 310 1.65 3.19 -5.16
C PHE A 310 2.12 2.00 -6.00
N ALA A 311 1.65 1.88 -7.23
CA ALA A 311 2.11 0.84 -8.16
C ALA A 311 3.60 0.99 -8.48
N LEU A 312 4.09 2.21 -8.68
CA LEU A 312 5.50 2.50 -8.86
C LEU A 312 6.31 2.08 -7.62
N CYS A 313 5.84 2.41 -6.42
CA CYS A 313 6.47 2.01 -5.16
C CYS A 313 6.62 0.48 -5.07
N LEU A 314 5.54 -0.26 -5.37
CA LEU A 314 5.54 -1.71 -5.34
C LEU A 314 6.47 -2.31 -6.40
N ALA A 315 6.41 -1.83 -7.63
CA ALA A 315 7.26 -2.29 -8.73
C ALA A 315 8.75 -2.05 -8.44
N MET A 316 9.09 -0.85 -7.94
CA MET A 316 10.47 -0.51 -7.59
C MET A 316 10.96 -1.27 -6.35
N GLY A 317 10.06 -1.52 -5.38
CA GLY A 317 10.34 -2.37 -4.23
C GLY A 317 10.64 -3.82 -4.63
N LEU A 318 9.83 -4.40 -5.51
CA LEU A 318 10.05 -5.73 -6.06
C LEU A 318 11.39 -5.81 -6.85
N LEU A 319 11.66 -4.80 -7.69
CA LEU A 319 12.93 -4.75 -8.43
C LEU A 319 14.14 -4.63 -7.47
N SER A 320 14.02 -3.83 -6.42
CA SER A 320 15.07 -3.69 -5.39
C SER A 320 15.24 -4.96 -4.55
N ALA A 321 14.20 -5.80 -4.44
CA ALA A 321 14.24 -7.06 -3.71
C ALA A 321 15.24 -8.08 -4.30
N PHE A 322 15.44 -8.08 -5.63
CA PHE A 322 16.46 -8.91 -6.29
C PHE A 322 17.87 -8.63 -5.78
N TYR A 323 18.11 -7.43 -5.28
CA TYR A 323 19.39 -7.00 -4.70
C TYR A 323 19.37 -6.98 -3.17
N GLY A 324 18.33 -7.50 -2.53
CA GLY A 324 18.17 -7.45 -1.08
C GLY A 324 17.97 -6.04 -0.51
N MET A 325 17.56 -5.05 -1.32
CA MET A 325 17.46 -3.63 -0.96
C MET A 325 16.05 -3.08 -1.08
N THR A 326 15.05 -3.87 -0.71
CA THR A 326 13.62 -3.60 -0.92
C THR A 326 13.18 -2.19 -0.49
N GLY A 327 13.69 -1.72 0.66
CA GLY A 327 13.35 -0.39 1.20
C GLY A 327 13.76 0.78 0.29
N LEU A 328 14.79 0.62 -0.56
CA LEU A 328 15.19 1.66 -1.51
C LEU A 328 14.17 1.90 -2.64
N GLY A 329 13.27 0.96 -2.87
CA GLY A 329 12.19 1.11 -3.87
C GLY A 329 11.20 2.23 -3.56
N ILE A 330 11.16 2.76 -2.32
CA ILE A 330 10.32 3.91 -1.93
C ILE A 330 10.83 5.24 -2.52
N VAL A 331 12.12 5.34 -2.85
CA VAL A 331 12.79 6.59 -3.23
C VAL A 331 12.19 7.24 -4.49
N PRO A 332 11.94 6.52 -5.61
CA PRO A 332 11.33 7.12 -6.81
C PRO A 332 9.92 7.67 -6.56
N MET A 333 9.09 6.93 -5.82
CA MET A 333 7.76 7.41 -5.45
C MET A 333 7.83 8.67 -4.58
N ALA A 334 8.76 8.69 -3.61
CA ALA A 334 8.94 9.84 -2.72
C ALA A 334 9.35 11.10 -3.51
N GLY A 335 10.30 10.96 -4.43
CA GLY A 335 10.74 12.07 -5.28
C GLY A 335 9.58 12.69 -6.07
N ILE A 336 8.79 11.88 -6.75
CA ILE A 336 7.63 12.34 -7.50
C ILE A 336 6.60 12.98 -6.54
N ALA A 337 6.31 12.35 -5.40
CA ALA A 337 5.35 12.89 -4.43
C ALA A 337 5.77 14.26 -3.88
N TYR A 338 7.05 14.42 -3.47
CA TYR A 338 7.55 15.70 -2.92
C TYR A 338 7.61 16.81 -3.96
N VAL A 339 7.81 16.49 -5.24
CA VAL A 339 7.82 17.49 -6.32
C VAL A 339 6.40 17.90 -6.71
N THR A 340 5.44 17.00 -6.66
CA THR A 340 4.10 17.23 -7.22
C THR A 340 3.03 17.60 -6.20
N MET A 341 3.30 17.39 -4.91
CA MET A 341 2.33 17.60 -3.83
C MET A 341 2.86 18.53 -2.74
N PRO A 342 1.97 19.21 -1.97
CA PRO A 342 2.39 19.89 -0.74
C PRO A 342 3.11 18.92 0.20
N HIS A 343 4.21 19.36 0.84
CA HIS A 343 5.09 18.50 1.66
C HIS A 343 4.34 17.63 2.68
N ARG A 344 3.31 18.18 3.35
CA ARG A 344 2.49 17.40 4.29
C ARG A 344 1.80 16.21 3.64
N LYS A 345 1.26 16.40 2.42
CA LYS A 345 0.60 15.31 1.66
C LYS A 345 1.62 14.33 1.12
N ALA A 346 2.75 14.83 0.59
CA ALA A 346 3.85 14.00 0.11
C ALA A 346 4.38 13.07 1.20
N ARG A 347 4.70 13.61 2.38
CA ARG A 347 5.15 12.82 3.54
C ARG A 347 4.15 11.72 3.90
N ALA A 348 2.87 12.05 4.00
CA ALA A 348 1.84 11.07 4.31
C ALA A 348 1.71 9.99 3.22
N THR A 349 1.85 10.35 1.94
CA THR A 349 1.87 9.40 0.81
C THR A 349 3.07 8.46 0.87
N VAL A 350 4.26 8.98 1.19
CA VAL A 350 5.47 8.18 1.37
C VAL A 350 5.31 7.17 2.50
N LEU A 351 4.80 7.60 3.67
CA LEU A 351 4.54 6.70 4.79
C LEU A 351 3.49 5.63 4.46
N ALA A 352 2.43 6.00 3.73
CA ALA A 352 1.42 5.03 3.28
C ALA A 352 2.00 4.00 2.29
N GLY A 353 2.82 4.43 1.32
CA GLY A 353 3.54 3.54 0.40
C GLY A 353 4.54 2.63 1.13
N THR A 354 5.23 3.17 2.12
CA THR A 354 6.15 2.39 2.98
C THR A 354 5.41 1.29 3.73
N LEU A 355 4.26 1.61 4.32
CA LEU A 355 3.43 0.63 5.03
C LEU A 355 2.97 -0.48 4.08
N LEU A 356 2.51 -0.11 2.88
CA LEU A 356 2.09 -1.06 1.86
C LEU A 356 3.26 -1.97 1.42
N LEU A 357 4.43 -1.39 1.18
CA LEU A 357 5.62 -2.15 0.80
C LEU A 357 6.09 -3.08 1.93
N ALA A 358 6.13 -2.59 3.18
CA ALA A 358 6.48 -3.39 4.35
C ALA A 358 5.51 -4.56 4.57
N SER A 359 4.22 -4.36 4.29
CA SER A 359 3.21 -5.42 4.42
C SER A 359 3.40 -6.57 3.42
N LEU A 360 3.90 -6.28 2.21
CA LEU A 360 4.20 -7.29 1.19
C LEU A 360 5.39 -8.18 1.57
N PHE A 361 6.36 -7.63 2.31
CA PHE A 361 7.57 -8.35 2.70
C PHE A 361 7.54 -8.83 4.15
N PHE A 362 6.36 -8.81 4.79
CA PHE A 362 6.22 -9.11 6.22
C PHE A 362 6.68 -10.53 6.60
N ASP A 363 6.43 -11.52 5.74
CA ASP A 363 6.80 -12.92 6.00
C ASP A 363 8.16 -13.33 5.43
N VAL A 364 8.80 -12.48 4.61
CA VAL A 364 10.06 -12.85 3.95
C VAL A 364 11.22 -12.91 4.96
N THR A 365 11.35 -11.89 5.79
CA THR A 365 12.14 -11.89 7.02
C THR A 365 11.61 -10.82 7.97
N PRO A 366 11.59 -11.02 9.30
CA PRO A 366 11.20 -9.98 10.27
C PRO A 366 12.05 -8.72 10.17
N ILE A 367 13.32 -8.88 9.76
CA ILE A 367 14.30 -7.80 9.60
C ILE A 367 13.94 -6.91 8.41
N SER A 368 13.52 -7.50 7.27
CA SER A 368 13.23 -6.74 6.05
C SER A 368 12.08 -5.76 6.18
N SER A 369 11.02 -6.11 6.89
CA SER A 369 9.89 -5.20 7.16
C SER A 369 10.30 -4.03 8.06
N GLY A 370 11.12 -4.29 9.07
CA GLY A 370 11.70 -3.26 9.94
C GLY A 370 12.60 -2.30 9.18
N GLU A 371 13.47 -2.81 8.30
CA GLU A 371 14.32 -2.02 7.41
C GLU A 371 13.49 -1.11 6.49
N ILE A 372 12.43 -1.63 5.86
CA ILE A 372 11.53 -0.86 4.99
C ILE A 372 10.86 0.28 5.77
N LEU A 373 10.35 0.01 6.97
CA LEU A 373 9.71 1.03 7.80
C LEU A 373 10.71 2.11 8.25
N LEU A 374 11.92 1.73 8.62
CA LEU A 374 12.98 2.66 9.01
C LEU A 374 13.39 3.54 7.84
N ILE A 375 13.66 2.97 6.67
CA ILE A 375 14.00 3.70 5.45
C ILE A 375 12.86 4.65 5.06
N GLY A 376 11.62 4.18 5.10
CA GLY A 376 10.45 5.00 4.78
C GLY A 376 10.27 6.20 5.72
N ALA A 377 10.53 6.04 7.02
CA ALA A 377 10.53 7.12 7.99
C ALA A 377 11.63 8.17 7.68
N VAL A 378 12.84 7.70 7.36
CA VAL A 378 13.96 8.57 6.95
C VAL A 378 13.65 9.30 5.65
N VAL A 379 13.14 8.61 4.64
CA VAL A 379 12.73 9.21 3.35
C VAL A 379 11.65 10.26 3.56
N ALA A 380 10.67 10.01 4.45
CA ALA A 380 9.62 10.95 4.78
C ALA A 380 10.13 12.20 5.52
N GLY A 381 11.13 12.06 6.39
CA GLY A 381 11.72 13.18 7.13
C GLY A 381 12.74 13.97 6.32
N VAL A 382 13.71 13.28 5.73
CA VAL A 382 14.81 13.89 4.94
C VAL A 382 14.26 14.49 3.64
N GLY A 383 13.29 13.81 3.00
CA GLY A 383 12.63 14.32 1.79
C GLY A 383 12.01 15.70 2.00
N GLU A 384 11.37 15.95 3.17
CA GLU A 384 10.81 17.25 3.49
C GLU A 384 11.87 18.38 3.51
N ILE A 385 13.10 18.06 3.85
CA ILE A 385 14.21 19.02 3.89
C ILE A 385 14.81 19.24 2.50
N LEU A 386 15.14 18.13 1.81
CA LEU A 386 15.82 18.17 0.53
C LEU A 386 14.98 18.81 -0.59
N PHE A 387 13.66 18.55 -0.59
CA PHE A 387 12.77 19.02 -1.67
C PHE A 387 12.13 20.40 -1.42
N ARG A 388 12.58 21.15 -0.43
CA ARG A 388 12.04 22.51 -0.14
C ARG A 388 12.25 23.50 -1.25
N ARG A 389 13.39 23.43 -1.94
CA ARG A 389 13.79 24.39 -3.00
C ARG A 389 14.32 23.64 -4.21
N ILE A 390 13.42 23.35 -5.12
CA ILE A 390 13.78 22.73 -6.41
C ILE A 390 13.57 23.79 -7.50
N ASP A 391 14.68 24.22 -8.10
CA ASP A 391 14.68 25.28 -9.10
C ASP A 391 15.13 24.79 -10.49
N SER A 392 15.61 23.55 -10.59
CA SER A 392 16.08 22.97 -11.85
C SER A 392 15.97 21.43 -11.84
N ARG A 393 16.03 20.83 -13.04
CA ARG A 393 16.06 19.37 -13.15
C ARG A 393 17.33 18.78 -12.54
N SER A 394 18.46 19.48 -12.64
CA SER A 394 19.72 19.05 -12.02
C SER A 394 19.64 19.06 -10.47
N SER A 395 19.02 20.08 -9.88
CA SER A 395 18.79 20.11 -8.43
C SER A 395 17.89 18.97 -7.97
N LEU A 396 16.85 18.66 -8.74
CA LEU A 396 15.98 17.52 -8.47
C LEU A 396 16.77 16.20 -8.49
N TRP A 397 17.56 15.98 -9.56
CA TRP A 397 18.38 14.77 -9.69
C TRP A 397 19.33 14.61 -8.50
N LEU A 398 20.02 15.71 -8.11
CA LEU A 398 20.93 15.70 -6.97
C LEU A 398 20.19 15.38 -5.65
N CYS A 399 19.02 15.98 -5.42
CA CYS A 399 18.19 15.65 -4.24
C CYS A 399 17.79 14.19 -4.23
N MET A 400 17.45 13.61 -5.38
CA MET A 400 17.09 12.18 -5.49
C MET A 400 18.26 11.27 -5.18
N VAL A 401 19.46 11.57 -5.71
CA VAL A 401 20.69 10.81 -5.42
C VAL A 401 21.02 10.91 -3.93
N GLN A 402 20.96 12.11 -3.36
CA GLN A 402 21.21 12.32 -1.92
C GLN A 402 20.19 11.53 -1.06
N LEU A 403 18.90 11.56 -1.42
CA LEU A 403 17.87 10.79 -0.71
C LEU A 403 18.15 9.28 -0.78
N GLY A 404 18.54 8.79 -1.96
CA GLY A 404 18.93 7.39 -2.15
C GLY A 404 20.16 7.00 -1.33
N LEU A 405 21.19 7.83 -1.32
CA LEU A 405 22.43 7.60 -0.53
C LEU A 405 22.17 7.60 0.98
N VAL A 406 21.37 8.56 1.48
CA VAL A 406 20.98 8.59 2.89
C VAL A 406 20.17 7.33 3.25
N SER A 407 19.23 6.94 2.42
CA SER A 407 18.43 5.73 2.61
C SER A 407 19.31 4.47 2.59
N GLY A 408 20.27 4.44 1.68
CA GLY A 408 21.25 3.35 1.59
C GLY A 408 22.19 3.28 2.80
N ALA A 409 22.64 4.43 3.32
CA ALA A 409 23.43 4.48 4.54
C ALA A 409 22.64 3.95 5.76
N VAL A 410 21.36 4.28 5.85
CA VAL A 410 20.45 3.73 6.89
C VAL A 410 20.30 2.22 6.73
N LEU A 411 20.17 1.71 5.50
CA LEU A 411 20.12 0.27 5.23
C LEU A 411 21.40 -0.44 5.63
N LEU A 412 22.57 0.12 5.31
CA LEU A 412 23.87 -0.43 5.71
C LEU A 412 24.02 -0.45 7.23
N LEU A 413 23.62 0.63 7.90
CA LEU A 413 23.66 0.75 9.35
C LEU A 413 22.73 -0.26 10.03
N SER A 414 21.50 -0.42 9.52
CA SER A 414 20.54 -1.40 10.06
C SER A 414 21.10 -2.81 9.96
N ARG A 415 21.67 -3.19 8.82
CA ARG A 415 22.28 -4.52 8.63
C ARG A 415 23.48 -4.75 9.53
N TRP A 416 24.31 -3.74 9.73
CA TRP A 416 25.41 -3.82 10.67
C TRP A 416 24.93 -4.03 12.13
N ILE A 417 23.92 -3.26 12.56
CA ILE A 417 23.32 -3.39 13.91
C ILE A 417 22.71 -4.77 14.14
N PHE A 418 22.00 -5.30 13.15
CA PHE A 418 21.31 -6.60 13.27
C PHE A 418 22.14 -7.80 12.82
N ASN A 419 23.46 -7.63 12.62
CA ASN A 419 24.39 -8.66 12.15
C ASN A 419 23.88 -9.42 10.91
N SER A 420 23.16 -8.72 10.01
CA SER A 420 22.68 -9.30 8.76
C SER A 420 23.82 -9.41 7.75
N PRO A 421 23.94 -10.51 7.00
CA PRO A 421 25.03 -10.69 6.05
C PRO A 421 24.94 -9.66 4.91
N PHE A 422 26.07 -9.04 4.59
CA PHE A 422 26.27 -8.26 3.35
C PHE A 422 27.72 -8.43 2.89
N ASP A 423 27.93 -8.44 1.58
CA ASP A 423 29.24 -8.58 0.95
C ASP A 423 29.89 -7.22 0.68
N TYR A 424 31.14 -7.22 0.24
CA TYR A 424 31.89 -5.99 -0.09
C TYR A 424 31.34 -5.25 -1.31
N VAL A 425 30.52 -5.91 -2.15
CA VAL A 425 29.90 -5.31 -3.34
C VAL A 425 28.65 -4.54 -2.96
N PHE A 426 28.01 -4.86 -1.83
CA PHE A 426 26.76 -4.28 -1.39
C PHE A 426 26.75 -2.73 -1.32
N PRO A 427 27.77 -2.03 -0.76
CA PRO A 427 27.80 -0.57 -0.78
C PRO A 427 27.84 0.03 -2.19
N LEU A 428 28.54 -0.63 -3.12
CA LEU A 428 28.56 -0.21 -4.52
C LEU A 428 27.19 -0.37 -5.18
N GLN A 429 26.49 -1.46 -4.91
CA GLN A 429 25.13 -1.69 -5.40
C GLN A 429 24.15 -0.62 -4.85
N VAL A 430 24.27 -0.23 -3.57
CA VAL A 430 23.51 0.87 -2.97
C VAL A 430 23.73 2.18 -3.72
N LEU A 431 24.98 2.53 -4.00
CA LEU A 431 25.32 3.72 -4.77
C LEU A 431 24.72 3.67 -6.18
N LEU A 432 24.93 2.58 -6.91
CA LEU A 432 24.42 2.41 -8.27
C LEU A 432 22.89 2.46 -8.31
N LEU A 433 22.21 1.82 -7.36
CA LEU A 433 20.76 1.83 -7.28
C LEU A 433 20.22 3.23 -6.94
N SER A 434 20.91 3.99 -6.07
CA SER A 434 20.53 5.37 -5.74
C SER A 434 20.62 6.29 -6.95
N VAL A 435 21.68 6.18 -7.76
CA VAL A 435 21.83 6.92 -9.01
C VAL A 435 20.76 6.49 -10.03
N LEU A 436 20.53 5.19 -10.15
CA LEU A 436 19.52 4.64 -11.06
C LEU A 436 18.12 5.16 -10.72
N TRP A 437 17.73 5.16 -9.44
CA TRP A 437 16.43 5.65 -8.99
C TRP A 437 16.29 7.16 -9.21
N GLY A 438 17.36 7.93 -9.01
CA GLY A 438 17.39 9.35 -9.34
C GLY A 438 17.15 9.61 -10.83
N THR A 439 17.88 8.89 -11.69
CA THR A 439 17.75 9.02 -13.15
C THR A 439 16.37 8.55 -13.62
N LEU A 440 15.86 7.43 -13.13
CA LEU A 440 14.54 6.91 -13.47
C LEU A 440 13.41 7.89 -13.09
N THR A 441 13.52 8.53 -11.93
CA THR A 441 12.57 9.57 -11.50
C THR A 441 12.52 10.74 -12.48
N MET A 442 13.67 11.16 -13.02
CA MET A 442 13.74 12.22 -14.02
C MET A 442 13.03 11.87 -15.33
N ILE A 443 13.02 10.57 -15.70
CA ILE A 443 12.33 10.10 -16.90
C ILE A 443 10.82 9.95 -16.62
N ILE A 444 10.46 9.44 -15.44
CA ILE A 444 9.05 9.18 -15.09
C ILE A 444 8.28 10.46 -14.80
N LEU A 445 8.91 11.48 -14.20
CA LEU A 445 8.23 12.73 -13.83
C LEU A 445 7.53 13.43 -15.01
N PRO A 446 8.15 13.69 -16.16
CA PRO A 446 7.46 14.28 -17.30
C PRO A 446 6.32 13.44 -17.86
N LEU A 447 6.44 12.10 -17.78
CA LEU A 447 5.36 11.20 -18.17
C LEU A 447 4.16 11.34 -17.24
N THR A 448 4.40 11.45 -15.93
CA THR A 448 3.31 11.65 -14.94
C THR A 448 2.66 13.01 -15.09
N GLU A 449 3.44 14.07 -15.37
CA GLU A 449 2.93 15.42 -15.67
C GLU A 449 1.99 15.41 -16.88
N GLY A 450 2.36 14.70 -17.95
CA GLY A 450 1.54 14.58 -19.15
C GLY A 450 0.29 13.70 -18.99
N LEU A 451 0.42 12.55 -18.35
CA LEU A 451 -0.67 11.58 -18.21
C LEU A 451 -1.74 12.02 -17.20
N PHE A 452 -1.32 12.59 -16.08
CA PHE A 452 -2.22 12.93 -14.97
C PHE A 452 -2.51 14.43 -14.86
N ASP A 453 -1.98 15.25 -15.78
CA ASP A 453 -2.12 16.71 -15.78
C ASP A 453 -1.65 17.34 -14.45
N VAL A 454 -0.55 16.82 -13.91
CA VAL A 454 0.04 17.28 -12.65
C VAL A 454 1.01 18.42 -12.93
N LEU A 455 0.88 19.50 -12.16
CA LEU A 455 1.76 20.67 -12.26
C LEU A 455 2.90 20.58 -11.23
N SER A 456 4.08 20.17 -11.70
CA SER A 456 5.29 20.29 -10.88
C SER A 456 5.85 21.71 -10.93
N PRO A 457 6.65 22.15 -9.93
CA PRO A 457 7.37 23.42 -9.98
C PRO A 457 8.27 23.53 -11.21
N LEU A 458 8.84 22.42 -11.68
CA LEU A 458 9.71 22.38 -12.87
C LEU A 458 8.91 22.65 -14.14
N ARG A 459 7.73 22.03 -14.28
CA ARG A 459 6.83 22.27 -15.41
C ARG A 459 6.37 23.72 -15.46
N LEU A 460 6.09 24.33 -14.30
CA LEU A 460 5.73 25.77 -14.24
C LEU A 460 6.88 26.68 -14.68
N ILE A 461 8.13 26.37 -14.28
CA ILE A 461 9.31 27.11 -14.74
C ILE A 461 9.50 26.97 -16.25
N GLU A 462 9.35 25.76 -16.81
CA GLU A 462 9.46 25.52 -18.25
C GLU A 462 8.41 26.28 -19.06
N LEU A 463 7.17 26.36 -18.57
CA LEU A 463 6.10 27.13 -19.19
C LEU A 463 6.40 28.63 -19.24
N CYS A 464 7.15 29.16 -18.25
CA CYS A 464 7.54 30.56 -18.20
C CYS A 464 8.77 30.91 -19.10
N GLN A 465 9.40 29.93 -19.74
CA GLN A 465 10.57 30.18 -20.56
C GLN A 465 10.19 30.99 -21.81
N PRO A 466 11.02 32.02 -22.22
CA PRO A 466 10.74 32.82 -23.40
C PRO A 466 10.77 32.03 -24.71
N ASP A 467 11.41 30.87 -24.72
CA ASP A 467 11.50 29.97 -25.86
C ASP A 467 10.30 29.02 -26.02
N HIS A 468 9.35 29.04 -25.08
CA HIS A 468 8.08 28.30 -25.20
C HIS A 468 7.35 28.74 -26.51
N PRO A 469 6.84 27.77 -27.30
CA PRO A 469 6.28 28.12 -28.65
C PRO A 469 5.21 29.21 -28.62
N LEU A 470 4.28 29.17 -27.66
CA LEU A 470 3.23 30.21 -27.53
C LEU A 470 3.80 31.56 -27.08
N GLN A 471 4.83 31.58 -26.24
CA GLN A 471 5.49 32.81 -25.81
C GLN A 471 6.23 33.47 -26.97
N LYS A 472 6.93 32.69 -27.79
CA LYS A 472 7.56 33.19 -29.03
C LYS A 472 6.51 33.79 -29.99
N ARG A 473 5.37 33.12 -30.15
CA ARG A 473 4.29 33.65 -30.97
C ARG A 473 3.76 34.98 -30.44
N LEU A 474 3.53 35.08 -29.11
CA LEU A 474 3.11 36.35 -28.49
C LEU A 474 4.14 37.47 -28.72
N GLN A 475 5.44 37.19 -28.60
CA GLN A 475 6.50 38.18 -28.86
C GLN A 475 6.48 38.72 -30.28
N ILE A 476 6.21 37.88 -31.27
CA ILE A 476 6.28 38.23 -32.71
C ILE A 476 4.94 38.75 -33.19
N GLU A 477 3.83 38.06 -32.90
CA GLU A 477 2.51 38.35 -33.48
C GLU A 477 1.72 39.38 -32.67
N ALA A 478 1.93 39.46 -31.33
CA ALA A 478 1.21 40.34 -30.41
C ALA A 478 2.12 40.90 -29.31
N PRO A 479 3.16 41.68 -29.66
CA PRO A 479 4.20 42.17 -28.73
C PRO A 479 3.64 42.99 -27.59
N GLY A 480 2.57 43.77 -27.81
CA GLY A 480 1.91 44.53 -26.75
C GLY A 480 1.25 43.62 -25.70
N THR A 481 0.56 42.55 -26.15
CA THR A 481 0.00 41.56 -25.27
C THR A 481 1.08 40.80 -24.50
N TYR A 482 2.21 40.48 -25.13
CA TYR A 482 3.35 39.85 -24.44
C TYR A 482 3.86 40.71 -23.28
N HIS A 483 4.11 42.03 -23.54
CA HIS A 483 4.55 42.95 -22.50
C HIS A 483 3.51 43.14 -21.40
N HIS A 484 2.23 43.26 -21.74
CA HIS A 484 1.14 43.29 -20.78
C HIS A 484 1.15 42.07 -19.87
N SER A 485 1.22 40.84 -20.43
CA SER A 485 1.25 39.59 -19.66
C SER A 485 2.46 39.52 -18.73
N GLN A 486 3.62 40.09 -19.12
CA GLN A 486 4.79 40.19 -18.24
C GLN A 486 4.52 41.12 -17.05
N MET A 487 3.92 42.30 -17.27
CA MET A 487 3.60 43.23 -16.21
C MET A 487 2.57 42.67 -15.23
N VAL A 488 1.53 42.04 -15.75
CA VAL A 488 0.55 41.30 -14.96
C VAL A 488 1.21 40.19 -14.13
N ALA A 489 2.15 39.45 -14.73
CA ALA A 489 2.88 38.40 -14.03
C ALA A 489 3.71 38.93 -12.86
N ILE A 490 4.40 40.08 -13.02
CA ILE A 490 5.18 40.71 -11.94
C ILE A 490 4.28 41.15 -10.81
N LEU A 491 3.14 41.79 -11.10
CA LEU A 491 2.19 42.27 -10.10
C LEU A 491 1.56 41.09 -9.32
N ALA A 492 1.14 40.08 -10.06
CA ALA A 492 0.49 38.91 -9.49
C ALA A 492 1.46 38.03 -8.69
N GLU A 493 2.70 37.84 -9.18
CA GLU A 493 3.76 37.07 -8.49
C GLU A 493 4.08 37.71 -7.13
N ALA A 494 4.37 39.02 -7.10
CA ALA A 494 4.69 39.75 -5.87
C ALA A 494 3.55 39.63 -4.82
N SER A 495 2.30 39.80 -5.27
CA SER A 495 1.14 39.68 -4.39
C SER A 495 0.90 38.24 -3.90
N SER A 496 1.18 37.27 -4.77
CA SER A 496 1.09 35.84 -4.45
C SER A 496 2.10 35.43 -3.39
N ASP A 497 3.36 35.89 -3.50
CA ASP A 497 4.41 35.67 -2.50
C ASP A 497 4.02 36.24 -1.15
N ALA A 498 3.48 37.45 -1.13
CA ALA A 498 3.04 38.10 0.10
C ALA A 498 1.90 37.32 0.81
N LEU A 499 1.05 36.65 0.06
CA LEU A 499 -0.04 35.84 0.59
C LEU A 499 0.36 34.39 0.89
N GLY A 500 1.59 33.96 0.53
CA GLY A 500 2.04 32.57 0.67
C GLY A 500 1.31 31.61 -0.28
N LEU A 501 0.86 32.09 -1.44
CA LEU A 501 0.23 31.28 -2.49
C LEU A 501 1.30 30.66 -3.42
N ASN A 502 0.86 29.89 -4.42
CA ASN A 502 1.77 29.30 -5.40
C ASN A 502 2.18 30.35 -6.47
N SER A 503 3.23 31.14 -6.19
CA SER A 503 3.69 32.22 -7.07
C SER A 503 4.11 31.75 -8.44
N ARG A 504 4.70 30.54 -8.56
CA ARG A 504 5.07 29.95 -9.86
C ARG A 504 3.84 29.66 -10.71
N LEU A 505 2.76 29.15 -10.10
CA LEU A 505 1.49 28.91 -10.78
C LEU A 505 0.84 30.22 -11.23
N VAL A 506 0.82 31.22 -10.35
CA VAL A 506 0.26 32.55 -10.64
C VAL A 506 1.03 33.21 -11.78
N LYS A 507 2.36 33.21 -11.74
CA LYS A 507 3.22 33.74 -12.79
C LYS A 507 2.98 33.06 -14.14
N SER A 508 2.98 31.72 -14.15
CA SER A 508 2.72 30.94 -15.36
C SER A 508 1.31 31.21 -15.90
N GLY A 509 0.31 31.27 -15.03
CA GLY A 509 -1.07 31.61 -15.40
C GLY A 509 -1.18 33.00 -16.04
N ALA A 510 -0.50 34.00 -15.44
CA ALA A 510 -0.45 35.36 -15.98
C ALA A 510 0.24 35.44 -17.35
N PHE A 511 1.28 34.64 -17.63
CA PHE A 511 1.90 34.60 -18.95
C PHE A 511 0.97 34.07 -20.05
N PHE A 512 0.00 33.25 -19.73
CA PHE A 512 -0.87 32.59 -20.72
C PHE A 512 -2.31 33.10 -20.72
N HIS A 513 -2.72 33.96 -19.75
CA HIS A 513 -4.12 34.35 -19.59
C HIS A 513 -4.73 34.94 -20.88
N ASP A 514 -3.93 35.63 -21.66
CA ASP A 514 -4.30 36.43 -22.84
C ASP A 514 -3.84 35.86 -24.21
N ILE A 515 -3.43 34.59 -24.27
CA ILE A 515 -2.94 33.96 -25.50
C ILE A 515 -3.95 33.96 -26.65
N GLY A 516 -5.24 34.05 -26.33
CA GLY A 516 -6.29 34.15 -27.37
C GLY A 516 -6.25 35.37 -28.21
N LYS A 517 -5.62 36.47 -27.74
CA LYS A 517 -5.40 37.70 -28.49
C LYS A 517 -4.52 37.47 -29.73
N LEU A 518 -3.76 36.36 -29.80
CA LEU A 518 -3.02 35.94 -30.99
C LEU A 518 -3.89 35.76 -32.24
N LYS A 519 -5.18 35.45 -32.10
CA LYS A 519 -6.07 35.24 -33.25
C LYS A 519 -6.38 36.56 -34.00
N ARG A 520 -6.46 37.70 -33.28
CA ARG A 520 -6.82 39.00 -33.80
C ARG A 520 -6.10 40.13 -33.06
N PRO A 521 -4.74 40.20 -33.11
CA PRO A 521 -3.98 41.14 -32.26
C PRO A 521 -4.40 42.61 -32.49
N GLN A 522 -4.74 42.98 -33.71
CA GLN A 522 -5.07 44.36 -34.11
C GLN A 522 -6.32 44.94 -33.43
N PHE A 523 -7.17 44.12 -32.84
CA PHE A 523 -8.33 44.60 -32.10
C PHE A 523 -8.02 44.96 -30.64
N PHE A 524 -6.81 44.68 -30.16
CA PHE A 524 -6.41 44.96 -28.79
C PHE A 524 -5.48 46.17 -28.76
N VAL A 525 -5.87 47.17 -27.95
CA VAL A 525 -5.24 48.52 -27.89
C VAL A 525 -3.72 48.44 -27.68
N GLU A 526 -3.25 47.50 -26.89
CA GLU A 526 -1.83 47.31 -26.61
C GLU A 526 -1.01 46.90 -27.87
N ASN A 527 -1.64 46.38 -28.90
CA ASN A 527 -0.96 46.01 -30.16
C ASN A 527 -1.18 47.03 -31.29
N GLN A 528 -1.91 48.14 -31.03
CA GLN A 528 -2.19 49.19 -32.03
C GLN A 528 -1.11 50.26 -32.02
N PHE A 529 0.05 50.01 -32.65
CA PHE A 529 1.16 50.98 -32.72
C PHE A 529 0.86 52.14 -33.69
N GLY A 530 0.11 53.15 -33.24
CA GLY A 530 -0.21 54.35 -34.00
C GLY A 530 -1.15 54.16 -35.19
N SER A 531 -1.77 53.02 -35.37
CA SER A 531 -2.79 52.72 -36.36
C SER A 531 -4.18 53.18 -35.92
N LYS A 532 -5.11 53.39 -36.90
CA LYS A 532 -6.52 53.66 -36.62
C LYS A 532 -7.08 52.54 -35.74
N ASN A 533 -7.90 52.90 -34.72
CA ASN A 533 -8.52 51.92 -33.85
C ASN A 533 -9.51 51.04 -34.64
N ALA A 534 -9.23 49.72 -34.70
CA ALA A 534 -10.04 48.76 -35.44
C ALA A 534 -11.52 48.70 -34.92
N HIS A 535 -11.81 49.18 -33.71
CA HIS A 535 -13.14 49.25 -33.13
C HIS A 535 -13.97 50.45 -33.61
N ASP A 536 -13.35 51.41 -34.33
CA ASP A 536 -14.11 52.55 -34.85
C ASP A 536 -14.91 52.22 -36.12
N ASP A 537 -14.48 51.17 -36.85
CA ASP A 537 -15.13 50.71 -38.06
C ASP A 537 -16.23 49.66 -37.88
N ILE A 538 -16.46 49.24 -36.60
CA ILE A 538 -17.45 48.20 -36.25
C ILE A 538 -18.39 48.66 -35.13
N SER A 539 -19.60 48.06 -35.08
CA SER A 539 -20.56 48.39 -34.02
C SER A 539 -20.06 48.01 -32.61
N PRO A 540 -20.52 48.69 -31.53
CA PRO A 540 -20.11 48.38 -30.18
C PRO A 540 -20.43 46.94 -29.78
N VAL A 541 -21.50 46.35 -30.29
CA VAL A 541 -21.86 44.94 -30.04
C VAL A 541 -20.85 43.98 -30.69
N MET A 542 -20.42 44.29 -31.94
CA MET A 542 -19.39 43.50 -32.62
C MET A 542 -18.06 43.65 -31.92
N SER A 543 -17.70 44.87 -31.46
CA SER A 543 -16.49 45.11 -30.63
C SER A 543 -16.47 44.25 -29.39
N ALA A 544 -17.58 44.23 -28.65
CA ALA A 544 -17.73 43.39 -27.44
C ALA A 544 -17.58 41.90 -27.77
N LEU A 545 -18.19 41.42 -28.85
CA LEU A 545 -18.10 40.05 -29.30
C LEU A 545 -16.63 39.64 -29.64
N VAL A 546 -15.91 40.50 -30.37
CA VAL A 546 -14.49 40.26 -30.74
C VAL A 546 -13.63 40.22 -29.49
N ILE A 547 -13.83 41.15 -28.54
CA ILE A 547 -13.05 41.16 -27.29
C ILE A 547 -13.36 39.93 -26.45
N VAL A 548 -14.63 39.61 -26.20
CA VAL A 548 -15.01 38.45 -25.39
C VAL A 548 -14.53 37.14 -25.99
N SER A 549 -14.42 37.05 -27.34
CA SER A 549 -14.02 35.80 -28.01
C SER A 549 -12.61 35.34 -27.67
N HIS A 550 -11.68 36.25 -27.24
CA HIS A 550 -10.30 35.87 -26.95
C HIS A 550 -10.18 34.83 -25.85
N VAL A 551 -11.10 34.82 -24.86
CA VAL A 551 -11.12 33.80 -23.80
C VAL A 551 -11.31 32.40 -24.39
N ARG A 552 -12.30 32.24 -25.28
CA ARG A 552 -12.57 30.96 -25.96
C ARG A 552 -11.44 30.59 -26.90
N GLU A 553 -10.98 31.56 -27.72
CA GLU A 553 -9.87 31.36 -28.66
C GLU A 553 -8.57 31.01 -27.91
N GLY A 554 -8.38 31.57 -26.70
CA GLY A 554 -7.27 31.23 -25.79
C GLY A 554 -7.34 29.82 -25.26
N LEU A 555 -8.54 29.36 -24.87
CA LEU A 555 -8.76 27.99 -24.44
C LEU A 555 -8.52 26.98 -25.58
N ASP A 556 -8.96 27.30 -26.80
CA ASP A 556 -8.72 26.45 -27.97
C ASP A 556 -7.21 26.33 -28.25
N LEU A 557 -6.47 27.44 -28.26
CA LEU A 557 -5.02 27.45 -28.39
C LEU A 557 -4.29 26.69 -27.26
N ALA A 558 -4.80 26.81 -26.03
CA ALA A 558 -4.26 26.10 -24.88
C ALA A 558 -4.44 24.59 -25.00
N MET A 559 -5.59 24.13 -25.51
CA MET A 559 -5.87 22.72 -25.77
C MET A 559 -5.00 22.17 -26.91
N GLU A 560 -4.89 22.91 -28.04
CA GLU A 560 -4.03 22.55 -29.16
C GLU A 560 -2.56 22.37 -28.72
N ASN A 561 -2.08 23.23 -27.83
CA ASN A 561 -0.70 23.20 -27.31
C ASN A 561 -0.54 22.41 -26.02
N LYS A 562 -1.55 21.64 -25.61
CA LYS A 562 -1.53 20.76 -24.42
C LYS A 562 -1.13 21.48 -23.13
N LEU A 563 -1.58 22.74 -22.96
CA LEU A 563 -1.37 23.44 -21.70
C LEU A 563 -2.17 22.76 -20.58
N PRO A 564 -1.57 22.62 -19.38
CA PRO A 564 -2.22 21.98 -18.25
C PRO A 564 -3.53 22.67 -17.84
N GLU A 565 -4.48 21.91 -17.28
CA GLU A 565 -5.77 22.45 -16.83
C GLU A 565 -5.61 23.58 -15.82
N GLY A 566 -4.62 23.48 -14.91
CA GLY A 566 -4.32 24.53 -13.96
C GLY A 566 -3.95 25.87 -14.60
N ILE A 567 -3.34 25.86 -15.79
CA ILE A 567 -3.04 27.09 -16.59
C ILE A 567 -4.28 27.54 -17.37
N ARG A 568 -5.04 26.60 -17.97
CA ARG A 568 -6.26 26.91 -18.72
C ARG A 568 -7.31 27.61 -17.87
N ARG A 569 -7.35 27.38 -16.56
CA ARG A 569 -8.23 28.10 -15.62
C ARG A 569 -7.95 29.60 -15.61
N PHE A 570 -6.72 30.03 -15.67
CA PHE A 570 -6.41 31.47 -15.74
C PHE A 570 -6.95 32.09 -17.01
N ILE A 571 -6.87 31.40 -18.15
CA ILE A 571 -7.47 31.85 -19.42
C ILE A 571 -8.99 31.97 -19.30
N ALA A 572 -9.63 31.00 -18.67
CA ALA A 572 -11.08 30.95 -18.53
C ALA A 572 -11.64 31.99 -17.54
N GLU A 573 -10.92 32.27 -16.45
CA GLU A 573 -11.42 32.90 -15.23
C GLU A 573 -10.97 34.36 -15.07
N HIS A 574 -9.91 34.84 -15.76
CA HIS A 574 -9.30 36.16 -15.51
C HIS A 574 -10.25 37.35 -15.75
N HIS A 575 -11.26 37.20 -16.57
CA HIS A 575 -12.28 38.23 -16.74
C HIS A 575 -13.62 37.91 -16.03
N GLY A 576 -13.80 36.65 -15.59
CA GLY A 576 -15.05 36.23 -14.92
C GLY A 576 -16.29 36.55 -15.76
N THR A 577 -17.23 37.25 -15.16
CA THR A 577 -18.46 37.76 -15.81
C THR A 577 -18.47 39.29 -15.90
N THR A 578 -17.29 39.93 -15.92
CA THR A 578 -17.17 41.39 -15.94
C THR A 578 -17.84 42.00 -17.18
N CYS A 579 -18.42 43.20 -17.03
CA CYS A 579 -19.04 43.94 -18.15
C CYS A 579 -18.00 44.81 -18.87
N LEU A 580 -18.01 44.80 -20.19
CA LEU A 580 -17.29 45.72 -21.06
C LEU A 580 -17.95 47.11 -21.05
N GLY A 581 -17.83 47.81 -19.92
CA GLY A 581 -18.58 49.04 -19.64
C GLY A 581 -18.41 50.14 -20.65
N TYR A 582 -17.23 50.26 -21.31
CA TYR A 582 -16.97 51.25 -22.34
C TYR A 582 -17.91 51.02 -23.56
N PHE A 583 -17.94 49.83 -24.10
CA PHE A 583 -18.80 49.49 -25.26
C PHE A 583 -20.28 49.50 -24.96
N TYR A 584 -20.64 49.09 -23.75
CA TYR A 584 -22.04 49.18 -23.26
C TYR A 584 -22.50 50.64 -23.21
N LYS A 585 -21.72 51.53 -22.63
CA LYS A 585 -22.01 52.96 -22.58
C LYS A 585 -22.02 53.59 -24.01
N LYS A 586 -21.06 53.19 -24.90
CA LYS A 586 -21.03 53.62 -26.29
C LYS A 586 -22.26 53.23 -27.05
N ALA A 587 -22.76 51.98 -26.88
CA ALA A 587 -23.98 51.46 -27.47
C ALA A 587 -25.23 52.26 -27.01
N LYS A 588 -25.34 52.52 -25.70
CA LYS A 588 -26.42 53.37 -25.15
C LYS A 588 -26.39 54.80 -25.72
N LYS A 589 -25.22 55.42 -25.83
CA LYS A 589 -25.10 56.76 -26.41
C LYS A 589 -25.47 56.82 -27.89
N MET A 590 -25.36 55.72 -28.64
CA MET A 590 -25.79 55.60 -30.01
C MET A 590 -27.29 55.31 -30.17
N GLY A 591 -28.08 55.38 -29.08
CA GLY A 591 -29.52 55.14 -29.10
C GLY A 591 -29.93 53.69 -29.30
N LEU A 592 -28.96 52.74 -29.18
CA LEU A 592 -29.27 51.32 -29.14
C LEU A 592 -29.83 50.96 -27.74
N ASP A 593 -30.76 50.02 -27.67
CA ASP A 593 -31.24 49.49 -26.39
C ASP A 593 -30.56 48.12 -26.09
N PRO A 594 -29.27 48.11 -25.70
CA PRO A 594 -28.50 46.91 -25.52
C PRO A 594 -28.81 46.25 -24.17
N SER A 595 -29.00 44.92 -24.17
CA SER A 595 -28.97 44.17 -22.94
C SER A 595 -27.53 44.15 -22.40
N GLU A 596 -27.35 44.41 -21.10
CA GLU A 596 -26.00 44.36 -20.46
C GLU A 596 -25.37 42.99 -20.61
N SER A 597 -26.14 41.89 -20.65
CA SER A 597 -25.64 40.54 -20.85
C SER A 597 -24.89 40.33 -22.18
N GLN A 598 -25.12 41.15 -23.21
CA GLN A 598 -24.42 41.10 -24.49
C GLN A 598 -23.01 41.67 -24.40
N PHE A 599 -22.72 42.41 -23.33
CA PHE A 599 -21.42 43.05 -23.06
C PHE A 599 -20.71 42.45 -21.86
N ARG A 600 -21.22 41.34 -21.30
CA ARG A 600 -20.52 40.63 -20.21
C ARG A 600 -19.76 39.42 -20.75
N TYR A 601 -18.60 39.14 -20.13
CA TYR A 601 -17.93 37.89 -20.36
C TYR A 601 -18.79 36.70 -19.88
N PRO A 602 -18.69 35.53 -20.52
CA PRO A 602 -19.52 34.37 -20.18
C PRO A 602 -19.15 33.67 -18.87
N GLY A 603 -18.00 34.02 -18.30
CA GLY A 603 -17.47 33.34 -17.13
C GLY A 603 -16.63 32.09 -17.48
N PRO A 604 -16.29 31.27 -16.51
CA PRO A 604 -16.68 31.34 -15.09
C PRO A 604 -15.97 32.46 -14.29
N ARG A 605 -16.50 32.81 -13.11
CA ARG A 605 -15.81 33.66 -12.14
C ARG A 605 -14.59 32.95 -11.57
N PRO A 606 -13.55 33.67 -11.09
CA PRO A 606 -12.41 33.09 -10.44
C PRO A 606 -12.81 32.21 -9.24
N LYS A 607 -12.31 30.97 -9.22
CA LYS A 607 -12.64 29.97 -8.19
C LYS A 607 -11.54 29.77 -7.16
N THR A 608 -10.36 30.34 -7.39
CA THR A 608 -9.20 30.24 -6.48
C THR A 608 -8.63 31.61 -6.23
N LYS A 609 -7.84 31.74 -5.16
CA LYS A 609 -7.12 32.98 -4.85
C LYS A 609 -6.14 33.32 -5.95
N GLU A 610 -5.51 32.30 -6.56
CA GLU A 610 -4.52 32.48 -7.64
C GLU A 610 -5.18 33.09 -8.88
N THR A 611 -6.33 32.55 -9.34
CA THR A 611 -7.02 33.09 -10.54
C THR A 611 -7.64 34.46 -10.27
N GLY A 612 -8.17 34.69 -9.06
CA GLY A 612 -8.65 35.99 -8.63
C GLY A 612 -7.55 37.06 -8.56
N LEU A 613 -6.35 36.66 -8.19
CA LEU A 613 -5.18 37.55 -8.14
C LEU A 613 -4.76 38.00 -9.52
N VAL A 614 -4.78 37.11 -10.51
CA VAL A 614 -4.50 37.49 -11.92
C VAL A 614 -5.59 38.40 -12.46
N MET A 615 -6.88 38.17 -12.18
CA MET A 615 -7.96 39.08 -12.53
C MET A 615 -7.73 40.51 -11.99
N LEU A 616 -7.33 40.64 -10.72
CA LEU A 616 -7.02 41.94 -10.13
C LEU A 616 -5.80 42.59 -10.80
N ALA A 617 -4.73 41.82 -10.96
CA ALA A 617 -3.48 42.32 -11.57
C ALA A 617 -3.68 42.78 -13.02
N ASP A 618 -4.43 41.99 -13.84
CA ASP A 618 -4.80 42.32 -15.21
C ASP A 618 -5.62 43.61 -15.24
N SER A 619 -6.68 43.72 -14.45
CA SER A 619 -7.56 44.87 -14.42
C SER A 619 -6.86 46.14 -13.93
N ILE A 620 -5.98 46.00 -12.94
CA ILE A 620 -5.18 47.14 -12.41
C ILE A 620 -4.13 47.59 -13.43
N GLU A 621 -3.39 46.63 -14.05
CA GLU A 621 -2.40 46.99 -15.09
C GLU A 621 -3.07 47.72 -16.25
N ALA A 622 -4.21 47.20 -16.75
CA ALA A 622 -4.96 47.83 -17.83
C ALA A 622 -5.46 49.24 -17.46
N ALA A 623 -5.95 49.44 -16.22
CA ALA A 623 -6.39 50.74 -15.74
C ALA A 623 -5.24 51.74 -15.60
N VAL A 624 -4.12 51.33 -15.02
CA VAL A 624 -2.90 52.15 -14.87
C VAL A 624 -2.32 52.52 -16.25
N ARG A 625 -2.33 51.58 -17.20
CA ARG A 625 -1.88 51.86 -18.57
C ARG A 625 -2.80 52.85 -19.28
N ALA A 626 -4.11 52.75 -19.11
CA ALA A 626 -5.08 53.65 -19.71
C ALA A 626 -4.98 55.11 -19.17
N GLU A 627 -4.68 55.26 -17.89
CA GLU A 627 -4.56 56.55 -17.18
C GLU A 627 -3.11 57.07 -17.11
N ARG A 628 -2.16 56.45 -17.83
CA ARG A 628 -0.72 56.69 -17.72
C ARG A 628 -0.32 58.16 -17.75
N ASP A 629 -0.91 58.94 -18.67
CA ASP A 629 -0.60 60.36 -18.86
C ASP A 629 -1.19 61.27 -17.75
N ASN A 630 -2.18 60.72 -17.03
CA ASN A 630 -2.89 61.42 -15.93
C ASN A 630 -2.27 61.13 -14.56
N ILE A 631 -1.46 60.07 -14.41
CA ILE A 631 -0.80 59.68 -13.15
C ILE A 631 0.36 60.64 -12.87
N LYS A 632 0.21 61.50 -11.91
CA LYS A 632 1.19 62.46 -11.44
C LYS A 632 1.74 62.20 -10.05
N SER A 633 1.02 61.41 -9.27
CA SER A 633 1.35 61.15 -7.86
C SER A 633 1.13 59.68 -7.48
N PHE A 634 1.71 59.35 -6.35
CA PHE A 634 1.44 58.03 -5.70
C PHE A 634 -0.02 57.86 -5.30
N MET A 635 -0.72 58.99 -4.99
CA MET A 635 -2.13 58.94 -4.64
C MET A 635 -3.01 58.58 -5.84
N ASP A 636 -2.64 59.04 -7.04
CA ASP A 636 -3.39 58.66 -8.25
C ASP A 636 -3.32 57.16 -8.54
N LEU A 637 -2.12 56.56 -8.35
CA LEU A 637 -1.97 55.09 -8.42
C LEU A 637 -2.82 54.35 -7.36
N LYS A 638 -2.84 54.91 -6.15
CA LYS A 638 -3.63 54.34 -5.05
C LYS A 638 -5.12 54.38 -5.36
N GLU A 639 -5.60 55.50 -5.91
CA GLU A 639 -7.02 55.64 -6.29
C GLU A 639 -7.41 54.63 -7.36
N ILE A 640 -6.55 54.39 -8.37
CA ILE A 640 -6.78 53.40 -9.41
C ILE A 640 -6.85 52.00 -8.79
N VAL A 641 -5.87 51.61 -7.95
CA VAL A 641 -5.82 50.27 -7.33
C VAL A 641 -7.03 50.04 -6.43
N ASP A 642 -7.40 51.02 -5.60
CA ASP A 642 -8.56 50.93 -4.73
C ASP A 642 -9.87 50.87 -5.55
N GLY A 643 -10.04 51.73 -6.53
CA GLY A 643 -11.23 51.80 -7.39
C GLY A 643 -11.49 50.54 -8.20
N VAL A 644 -10.44 49.95 -8.80
CA VAL A 644 -10.55 48.69 -9.55
C VAL A 644 -10.91 47.54 -8.62
N THR A 645 -10.25 47.44 -7.46
CA THR A 645 -10.50 46.38 -6.49
C THR A 645 -11.95 46.47 -5.97
N GLU A 646 -12.42 47.65 -5.58
CA GLU A 646 -13.81 47.85 -5.14
C GLU A 646 -14.82 47.54 -6.23
N SER A 647 -14.53 47.94 -7.48
CA SER A 647 -15.41 47.64 -8.63
C SER A 647 -15.58 46.13 -8.82
N LYS A 648 -14.50 45.33 -8.73
CA LYS A 648 -14.56 43.86 -8.83
C LYS A 648 -15.32 43.23 -7.66
N LEU A 649 -15.16 43.77 -6.45
CA LEU A 649 -15.90 43.33 -5.27
C LEU A 649 -17.41 43.62 -5.43
N ARG A 650 -17.79 44.85 -5.82
CA ARG A 650 -19.20 45.22 -5.99
C ARG A 650 -19.89 44.43 -7.10
N ASP A 651 -19.17 44.05 -8.16
CA ASP A 651 -19.69 43.19 -9.25
C ASP A 651 -19.69 41.69 -8.90
N GLY A 652 -19.28 41.34 -7.65
CA GLY A 652 -19.27 39.95 -7.15
C GLY A 652 -18.28 39.05 -7.87
N GLN A 653 -17.28 39.58 -8.56
CA GLN A 653 -16.31 38.78 -9.34
C GLN A 653 -15.37 37.95 -8.46
N LEU A 654 -15.18 38.35 -7.21
CA LEU A 654 -14.25 37.71 -6.27
C LEU A 654 -14.94 36.79 -5.23
N ASP A 655 -16.28 36.62 -5.30
CA ASP A 655 -17.06 35.90 -4.29
C ASP A 655 -16.65 34.44 -4.12
N GLU A 656 -16.21 33.79 -5.21
CA GLU A 656 -15.81 32.36 -5.19
C GLU A 656 -14.31 32.14 -4.92
N THR A 657 -13.51 33.21 -4.79
CA THR A 657 -12.05 33.11 -4.63
C THR A 657 -11.60 32.70 -3.23
N GLY A 658 -12.44 32.96 -2.22
CA GLY A 658 -12.09 32.78 -0.81
C GLY A 658 -11.11 33.81 -0.26
N PHE A 659 -10.99 35.01 -0.88
CA PHE A 659 -10.23 36.12 -0.32
C PHE A 659 -10.88 36.65 0.96
N THR A 660 -10.06 36.91 1.97
CA THR A 660 -10.44 37.68 3.14
C THR A 660 -10.21 39.19 2.91
N LEU A 661 -10.85 40.04 3.73
CA LEU A 661 -10.59 41.46 3.69
C LEU A 661 -9.13 41.81 3.98
N LEU A 662 -8.45 41.02 4.82
CA LEU A 662 -7.02 41.14 5.09
C LEU A 662 -6.17 40.79 3.86
N ASP A 663 -6.54 39.75 3.13
CA ASP A 663 -5.86 39.40 1.88
C ASP A 663 -5.96 40.53 0.87
N LEU A 664 -7.15 41.10 0.69
CA LEU A 664 -7.38 42.20 -0.24
C LEU A 664 -6.60 43.48 0.17
N ALA A 665 -6.54 43.81 1.45
CA ALA A 665 -5.74 44.94 1.93
C ALA A 665 -4.26 44.71 1.59
N LYS A 666 -3.74 43.52 1.82
CA LYS A 666 -2.36 43.13 1.51
C LYS A 666 -2.06 43.13 0.00
N ILE A 667 -2.99 42.63 -0.81
CA ILE A 667 -2.89 42.66 -2.29
C ILE A 667 -2.77 44.09 -2.77
N LYS A 668 -3.65 44.99 -2.32
CA LYS A 668 -3.63 46.40 -2.71
C LYS A 668 -2.31 47.07 -2.35
N GLU A 669 -1.81 46.87 -1.14
CA GLU A 669 -0.54 47.40 -0.67
C GLU A 669 0.63 46.92 -1.54
N VAL A 670 0.76 45.60 -1.79
CA VAL A 670 1.86 45.02 -2.55
C VAL A 670 1.81 45.44 -4.01
N MET A 671 0.61 45.43 -4.65
CA MET A 671 0.45 45.89 -6.03
C MET A 671 0.83 47.36 -6.18
N LEU A 672 0.42 48.22 -5.20
CA LEU A 672 0.75 49.63 -5.21
C LEU A 672 2.27 49.88 -5.09
N GLN A 673 2.98 49.15 -4.22
CA GLN A 673 4.43 49.24 -4.06
C GLN A 673 5.15 48.72 -5.33
N THR A 674 4.66 47.65 -5.92
CA THR A 674 5.20 47.08 -7.14
C THR A 674 5.04 48.05 -8.31
N LEU A 675 3.84 48.63 -8.49
CA LEU A 675 3.57 49.66 -9.51
C LEU A 675 4.48 50.89 -9.33
N LYS A 676 4.63 51.37 -8.08
CA LYS A 676 5.55 52.45 -7.76
C LYS A 676 6.96 52.17 -8.25
N SER A 677 7.49 50.97 -8.01
CA SER A 677 8.82 50.58 -8.46
C SER A 677 8.92 50.51 -9.98
N MET A 678 7.86 50.01 -10.66
CA MET A 678 7.81 49.90 -12.11
C MET A 678 7.75 51.25 -12.82
N TYR A 679 7.09 52.24 -12.24
CA TYR A 679 6.91 53.58 -12.84
C TYR A 679 7.99 54.55 -12.41
N HIS A 680 8.59 54.49 -11.22
CA HIS A 680 9.71 55.32 -10.79
C HIS A 680 10.98 55.12 -11.59
N THR A 681 11.23 53.94 -12.14
CA THR A 681 12.41 53.65 -12.97
C THR A 681 12.37 54.35 -14.31
N ARG A 682 11.23 54.90 -14.78
CA ARG A 682 11.08 55.61 -16.05
C ARG A 682 11.20 57.13 -15.99
N ASN A 683 11.08 57.73 -14.76
CA ASN A 683 11.04 59.17 -14.59
C ASN A 683 12.30 59.78 -13.96
N ILE A 684 13.40 59.06 -13.80
CA ILE A 684 14.64 59.56 -13.22
C ILE A 684 15.80 59.23 -14.14
N VAL A 685 15.86 59.91 -15.25
CA VAL A 685 17.08 60.46 -15.85
C VAL A 685 16.67 61.82 -16.39
N PRO A 686 16.88 62.92 -15.62
CA PRO A 686 17.00 64.24 -16.24
C PRO A 686 18.20 64.11 -17.19
N LEU A 687 17.98 64.32 -18.48
CA LEU A 687 19.05 64.65 -19.40
C LEU A 687 19.81 65.78 -18.72
N GLN A 688 21.04 65.54 -18.24
CA GLN A 688 21.98 66.61 -17.96
C GLN A 688 22.15 67.34 -19.29
N GLU A 689 21.56 68.56 -19.38
CA GLU A 689 21.94 69.52 -20.36
C GLU A 689 23.46 69.67 -20.28
N ASP A 690 24.17 69.33 -21.32
CA ASP A 690 25.57 69.66 -21.52
C ASP A 690 25.71 71.18 -21.39
N LYS A 691 26.10 71.66 -20.19
CA LYS A 691 26.67 72.97 -20.06
C LYS A 691 28.01 72.96 -20.79
N THR A 692 28.00 73.42 -22.05
CA THR A 692 29.18 73.87 -22.73
C THR A 692 29.97 74.78 -21.82
N PRO A 693 31.28 74.58 -21.62
CA PRO A 693 32.07 75.47 -20.81
C PRO A 693 32.19 76.79 -21.62
N GLU A 694 31.65 77.91 -21.07
CA GLU A 694 31.98 79.27 -21.52
C GLU A 694 33.50 79.43 -21.43
N THR A 695 34.11 79.60 -22.63
CA THR A 695 35.48 80.10 -22.79
C THR A 695 35.54 81.52 -22.25
N GLY A 696 35.93 81.66 -20.98
CA GLY A 696 36.36 82.96 -20.40
C GLY A 696 37.67 83.37 -21.05
N LYS A 697 37.59 84.43 -21.92
CA LYS A 697 38.68 85.31 -22.20
C LYS A 697 38.89 86.22 -21.01
N ASP A 698 40.12 86.30 -20.62
CA ASP A 698 40.84 87.51 -20.13
C ASP A 698 42.14 86.95 -19.52
N GLY A 699 43.30 87.34 -19.91
CA GLY A 699 43.84 88.60 -20.31
C GLY A 699 44.83 89.12 -19.24
N GLN A 700 46.08 89.16 -19.60
CA GLN A 700 47.14 90.03 -19.01
C GLN A 700 47.63 89.64 -17.58
N MET A 701 48.80 89.19 -17.39
CA MET A 701 50.16 89.79 -17.48
C MET A 701 51.24 88.72 -17.28
#